data_66b5910c65562a65cc6e2c92d784eed6
#
_entry.id   66b5910c65562a65cc6e2c92d784eed6
#
_cell.length_a   1.000
_cell.length_b   1.000
_cell.length_c   1.000
_cell.angle_alpha   90.00
_cell.angle_beta   90.00
_cell.angle_gamma   90.00
#
_symmetry.space_group_name_H-M   'P 1'
#
loop_
_entity.id
_entity.type
_entity.pdbx_description
1 polymer ?
#
loop_
_entity_poly.entity_id
_entity_poly.type
_entity_poly.pdbx_seq_one_letter_code
_entity_poly.pdbx_strand_id
1 'polypeptide(L)'
;MQPFNINYSTKNIPIPGKLQYMKKLVQQGEHFISRLRWKTLFIQNPTSKQQKETYGFKTTNSPPQIKELKNFEEDFFSLLKNVQFRPVNNTLQSEMKKDIAKIQESEDIIVSADKSRQKYRIPPQEYNKMVHDNITSQYRKDADNSILTTNSAAAAIAKKLDIEDRVDKFTESEAFITVKDHKINFPTKLQCRLINPAKSNIGRVSKEMLSNIVIHVQSATGSNQWRNTSNVINWFDELEAKPFLTFFKFDIVSFYPSITKKLFSDTIQWASQFYTFSEEELEVIQHARESYIFSNGQPWIKKAEENFDVTMGAFDGAELCELVGLYVLSKLENHINQKHIGLYRDDGLAVVNLPGPQVENLRKKIFKLFQTFGLSVTIEANIKSTEFLDVFLELETGIYRPFMKANNVPVYVHAQSNHPQTIKNQLPKMISKRLSNLSSSSEVFNSAAPPYQNALKQSGYAEQLQYSKEDQPQKRKRSRKILWFNPPYSQSVKTNLGAKFLFLIDKHFGKSNLKKYFNRKTVKVSYSCMPNMEAVISGHNRKVLCSSPEVGIPSRTKKDCNCRGGVPSCPLQGKCLTQSVIYKADVTVDNKTSSYIGLASNTFKERYTNHISSFNNEKHRESTTLSKYIWENKDQGKNFQIRWSIISSQPAYSPNSGTCHLCLMEKTLILTSNHPNPLNKKSELMGKCRHRRKFLL
;
A
#
# COMPACT_ATOMS: atom_id res chain seq x y z
N MET A 1 23.09 13.25 12.63
CA MET A 1 21.61 13.12 12.69
C MET A 1 21.03 14.26 13.54
N GLN A 2 19.99 14.99 13.05
CA GLN A 2 19.35 16.11 13.74
C GLN A 2 17.83 15.98 13.72
N PRO A 3 17.10 16.42 14.77
CA PRO A 3 15.64 16.45 14.76
C PRO A 3 15.08 17.28 13.60
N PHE A 4 14.02 16.80 12.96
CA PHE A 4 13.30 17.50 11.90
C PHE A 4 11.85 17.73 12.35
N ASN A 5 11.55 18.95 12.75
CA ASN A 5 10.25 19.30 13.29
C ASN A 5 9.26 19.62 12.16
N ILE A 6 8.12 18.96 12.20
CA ILE A 6 6.94 19.20 11.39
C ILE A 6 5.83 19.67 12.33
N ASN A 7 5.14 20.74 11.97
CA ASN A 7 4.14 21.38 12.84
C ASN A 7 2.96 20.48 13.21
N TYR A 8 2.61 19.54 12.33
CA TYR A 8 1.41 18.69 12.49
C TYR A 8 1.69 17.24 12.13
N SER A 9 0.73 16.37 12.43
CA SER A 9 0.78 14.95 12.08
C SER A 9 1.03 14.72 10.58
N THR A 10 1.98 13.84 10.26
CA THR A 10 2.25 13.41 8.87
C THR A 10 1.08 12.66 8.22
N LYS A 11 0.06 12.27 8.99
CA LYS A 11 -1.19 11.71 8.49
C LYS A 11 -2.09 12.75 7.83
N ASN A 12 -1.88 14.05 8.09
CA ASN A 12 -2.63 15.10 7.45
C ASN A 12 -2.37 15.14 5.94
N ILE A 13 -3.43 15.49 5.20
CA ILE A 13 -3.42 15.52 3.74
C ILE A 13 -3.43 16.97 3.28
N PRO A 14 -2.41 17.40 2.52
CA PRO A 14 -2.44 18.70 1.86
C PRO A 14 -3.48 18.70 0.73
N ILE A 15 -4.05 19.89 0.45
CA ILE A 15 -4.94 20.05 -0.68
C ILE A 15 -4.14 19.89 -1.98
N PRO A 16 -4.50 18.93 -2.86
CA PRO A 16 -3.75 18.65 -4.08
C PRO A 16 -3.94 19.77 -5.12
N GLY A 17 -2.93 19.97 -5.95
CA GLY A 17 -3.07 20.75 -7.16
C GLY A 17 -4.07 20.10 -8.14
N LYS A 18 -4.68 20.91 -9.03
CA LYS A 18 -5.69 20.45 -10.00
C LYS A 18 -5.21 19.25 -10.82
N LEU A 19 -4.01 19.31 -11.36
CA LEU A 19 -3.46 18.23 -12.20
C LEU A 19 -3.28 16.91 -11.39
N GLN A 20 -2.76 17.01 -10.17
CA GLN A 20 -2.58 15.85 -9.30
C GLN A 20 -3.93 15.18 -8.95
N TYR A 21 -4.94 16.00 -8.64
CA TYR A 21 -6.30 15.52 -8.40
C TYR A 21 -6.88 14.84 -9.65
N MET A 22 -6.79 15.49 -10.83
CA MET A 22 -7.31 14.95 -12.08
C MET A 22 -6.65 13.63 -12.48
N LYS A 23 -5.32 13.48 -12.30
CA LYS A 23 -4.62 12.19 -12.51
C LYS A 23 -5.27 11.08 -11.67
N LYS A 24 -5.50 11.33 -10.38
CA LYS A 24 -6.13 10.33 -9.50
C LYS A 24 -7.58 10.06 -9.87
N LEU A 25 -8.33 11.09 -10.27
CA LEU A 25 -9.72 10.96 -10.71
C LEU A 25 -9.84 10.11 -11.97
N VAL A 26 -9.00 10.35 -12.98
CA VAL A 26 -8.94 9.57 -14.21
C VAL A 26 -8.61 8.10 -13.91
N GLN A 27 -7.62 7.84 -13.05
CA GLN A 27 -7.27 6.48 -12.63
C GLN A 27 -8.47 5.76 -11.99
N GLN A 28 -9.19 6.42 -11.08
CA GLN A 28 -10.36 5.83 -10.42
C GLN A 28 -11.54 5.64 -11.39
N GLY A 29 -11.70 6.56 -12.34
CA GLY A 29 -12.69 6.45 -13.39
C GLY A 29 -12.43 5.25 -14.30
N GLU A 30 -11.21 5.08 -14.78
CA GLU A 30 -10.78 3.93 -15.59
C GLU A 30 -11.02 2.60 -14.84
N HIS A 31 -10.63 2.54 -13.55
CA HIS A 31 -10.85 1.37 -12.71
C HIS A 31 -12.35 1.06 -12.53
N PHE A 32 -13.19 2.07 -12.42
CA PHE A 32 -14.63 1.89 -12.28
C PHE A 32 -15.23 1.33 -13.57
N ILE A 33 -14.95 1.96 -14.73
CA ILE A 33 -15.45 1.52 -16.03
C ILE A 33 -14.97 0.10 -16.36
N SER A 34 -13.69 -0.22 -16.09
CA SER A 34 -13.18 -1.57 -16.29
C SER A 34 -13.98 -2.62 -15.50
N ARG A 35 -14.26 -2.36 -14.22
CA ARG A 35 -15.07 -3.27 -13.39
C ARG A 35 -16.52 -3.34 -13.83
N LEU A 36 -17.09 -2.22 -14.29
CA LEU A 36 -18.44 -2.17 -14.83
C LEU A 36 -18.55 -3.05 -16.08
N ARG A 37 -17.62 -2.91 -17.04
CA ARG A 37 -17.55 -3.72 -18.25
C ARG A 37 -17.42 -5.22 -17.93
N TRP A 38 -16.46 -5.60 -17.07
CA TRP A 38 -16.31 -7.01 -16.66
C TRP A 38 -17.58 -7.56 -16.03
N LYS A 39 -18.21 -6.80 -15.10
CA LYS A 39 -19.45 -7.23 -14.46
C LYS A 39 -20.59 -7.40 -15.47
N THR A 40 -20.70 -6.52 -16.46
CA THR A 40 -21.70 -6.62 -17.55
C THR A 40 -21.44 -7.84 -18.42
N LEU A 41 -20.18 -8.08 -18.81
CA LEU A 41 -19.79 -9.24 -19.61
C LEU A 41 -20.16 -10.56 -18.93
N PHE A 42 -19.87 -10.69 -17.63
CA PHE A 42 -20.23 -11.89 -16.85
C PHE A 42 -21.74 -12.04 -16.62
N ILE A 43 -22.51 -10.96 -16.67
CA ILE A 43 -23.97 -11.03 -16.64
C ILE A 43 -24.50 -11.53 -17.96
N GLN A 44 -23.95 -11.07 -19.10
CA GLN A 44 -24.37 -11.45 -20.43
C GLN A 44 -23.94 -12.88 -20.81
N ASN A 45 -22.80 -13.35 -20.29
CA ASN A 45 -22.23 -14.67 -20.53
C ASN A 45 -22.02 -15.47 -19.24
N PRO A 46 -23.07 -16.01 -18.61
CA PRO A 46 -22.97 -16.72 -17.33
C PRO A 46 -22.15 -18.01 -17.40
N THR A 47 -22.08 -18.67 -18.56
CA THR A 47 -21.34 -19.93 -18.76
C THR A 47 -19.81 -19.77 -18.77
N SER A 48 -19.30 -18.58 -18.93
CA SER A 48 -17.86 -18.30 -18.79
C SER A 48 -17.39 -18.28 -17.32
N LYS A 49 -18.23 -18.70 -16.40
CA LYS A 49 -18.01 -18.72 -14.95
C LYS A 49 -17.22 -19.93 -14.45
N GLN A 50 -16.14 -20.30 -15.02
CA GLN A 50 -15.05 -20.76 -14.16
C GLN A 50 -14.45 -19.51 -13.51
N GLN A 51 -14.94 -19.14 -12.33
CA GLN A 51 -14.28 -18.15 -11.48
C GLN A 51 -13.00 -18.81 -11.01
N LYS A 52 -11.95 -18.69 -11.82
CA LYS A 52 -10.61 -19.02 -11.40
C LYS A 52 -10.29 -18.15 -10.20
N GLU A 53 -9.74 -18.74 -9.20
CA GLU A 53 -9.34 -18.04 -8.00
C GLU A 53 -8.31 -16.97 -8.38
N THR A 54 -8.54 -15.73 -7.96
CA THR A 54 -7.72 -14.60 -8.44
C THR A 54 -6.71 -14.16 -7.41
N TYR A 55 -6.77 -14.69 -6.20
CA TYR A 55 -5.91 -14.30 -5.06
C TYR A 55 -5.77 -12.78 -4.92
N GLY A 56 -6.86 -12.05 -5.19
CA GLY A 56 -6.89 -10.59 -5.17
C GLY A 56 -6.14 -9.88 -6.30
N PHE A 57 -5.52 -10.59 -7.23
CA PHE A 57 -4.88 -9.99 -8.39
C PHE A 57 -5.91 -9.53 -9.44
N LYS A 58 -5.62 -8.37 -10.03
CA LYS A 58 -6.41 -7.85 -11.14
C LYS A 58 -5.78 -8.30 -12.45
N THR A 59 -6.59 -8.90 -13.32
CA THR A 59 -6.14 -9.24 -14.67
C THR A 59 -5.59 -8.00 -15.40
N THR A 60 -4.53 -8.21 -16.18
CA THR A 60 -4.00 -7.19 -17.08
C THR A 60 -4.85 -7.05 -18.35
N ASN A 61 -5.78 -7.98 -18.61
CA ASN A 61 -6.67 -7.89 -19.74
C ASN A 61 -7.66 -6.75 -19.55
N SER A 62 -7.84 -5.95 -20.60
CA SER A 62 -8.88 -4.93 -20.65
C SER A 62 -10.19 -5.55 -21.09
N PRO A 63 -11.31 -5.25 -20.43
CA PRO A 63 -12.61 -5.74 -20.90
C PRO A 63 -12.93 -5.12 -22.25
N PRO A 64 -13.61 -5.84 -23.14
CA PRO A 64 -14.06 -5.31 -24.43
C PRO A 64 -15.01 -4.12 -24.22
N GLN A 65 -15.14 -3.34 -25.27
CA GLN A 65 -16.15 -2.28 -25.30
C GLN A 65 -17.53 -2.91 -25.39
N ILE A 66 -18.47 -2.45 -24.56
CA ILE A 66 -19.84 -2.98 -24.47
C ILE A 66 -20.79 -1.91 -25.01
N LYS A 67 -21.59 -2.27 -26.02
CA LYS A 67 -22.46 -1.34 -26.73
C LYS A 67 -23.45 -0.64 -25.78
N GLU A 68 -24.03 -1.39 -24.86
CA GLU A 68 -25.02 -0.91 -23.87
C GLU A 68 -24.46 0.09 -22.87
N LEU A 69 -23.13 0.10 -22.68
CA LEU A 69 -22.46 1.01 -21.75
C LEU A 69 -21.95 2.28 -22.40
N LYS A 70 -21.94 2.37 -23.73
CA LYS A 70 -21.30 3.46 -24.49
C LYS A 70 -21.78 4.85 -24.03
N ASN A 71 -23.09 5.07 -24.01
CA ASN A 71 -23.66 6.38 -23.63
C ASN A 71 -23.39 6.73 -22.17
N PHE A 72 -23.42 5.74 -21.27
CA PHE A 72 -23.02 5.94 -19.87
C PHE A 72 -21.54 6.34 -19.75
N GLU A 73 -20.65 5.66 -20.47
CA GLU A 73 -19.21 5.97 -20.43
C GLU A 73 -18.92 7.38 -20.95
N GLU A 74 -19.59 7.80 -22.02
CA GLU A 74 -19.46 9.15 -22.59
C GLU A 74 -19.89 10.24 -21.59
N ASP A 75 -21.04 10.07 -20.96
CA ASP A 75 -21.57 11.00 -19.95
C ASP A 75 -20.68 10.97 -18.69
N PHE A 76 -20.21 9.79 -18.30
CA PHE A 76 -19.32 9.64 -17.15
C PHE A 76 -17.98 10.38 -17.36
N PHE A 77 -17.31 10.18 -18.49
CA PHE A 77 -16.07 10.93 -18.77
C PHE A 77 -16.32 12.44 -18.95
N SER A 78 -17.48 12.83 -19.47
CA SER A 78 -17.90 14.22 -19.53
C SER A 78 -18.06 14.81 -18.11
N LEU A 79 -18.66 14.07 -17.16
CA LEU A 79 -18.74 14.46 -15.76
C LEU A 79 -17.34 14.66 -15.16
N LEU A 80 -16.38 13.73 -15.41
CA LEU A 80 -15.02 13.87 -14.90
C LEU A 80 -14.29 15.08 -15.49
N LYS A 81 -14.46 15.36 -16.78
CA LYS A 81 -13.87 16.54 -17.45
C LYS A 81 -14.35 17.85 -16.85
N ASN A 82 -15.63 17.94 -16.51
CA ASN A 82 -16.30 19.18 -16.10
C ASN A 82 -16.26 19.42 -14.57
N VAL A 83 -15.28 18.82 -13.86
CA VAL A 83 -15.11 19.06 -12.44
C VAL A 83 -14.64 20.49 -12.19
N GLN A 84 -15.37 21.20 -11.33
CA GLN A 84 -15.09 22.56 -10.95
C GLN A 84 -14.19 22.66 -9.74
N PHE A 85 -13.15 23.48 -9.84
CA PHE A 85 -12.20 23.75 -8.77
C PHE A 85 -12.36 25.19 -8.28
N ARG A 86 -12.36 25.35 -6.95
CA ARG A 86 -12.25 26.65 -6.28
C ARG A 86 -11.16 26.53 -5.23
N PRO A 87 -10.11 27.33 -5.28
CA PRO A 87 -9.07 27.31 -4.26
C PRO A 87 -9.64 27.46 -2.86
N VAL A 88 -9.16 26.65 -1.94
CA VAL A 88 -9.48 26.73 -0.52
C VAL A 88 -8.17 26.82 0.23
N ASN A 89 -8.11 27.71 1.20
CA ASN A 89 -6.98 27.84 2.11
C ASN A 89 -7.51 27.89 3.54
N ASN A 90 -6.74 27.34 4.48
CA ASN A 90 -6.99 27.45 5.91
C ASN A 90 -5.64 27.41 6.63
N THR A 91 -5.63 27.65 7.92
CA THR A 91 -4.39 27.74 8.72
C THR A 91 -3.52 26.49 8.58
N LEU A 92 -4.11 25.30 8.75
CA LEU A 92 -3.38 24.03 8.59
C LEU A 92 -2.76 23.89 7.20
N GLN A 93 -3.51 24.22 6.13
CA GLN A 93 -3.01 24.08 4.77
C GLN A 93 -1.87 25.06 4.47
N SER A 94 -1.90 26.25 5.07
CA SER A 94 -0.82 27.23 4.97
C SER A 94 0.44 26.74 5.66
N GLU A 95 0.33 26.21 6.87
CA GLU A 95 1.45 25.64 7.60
C GLU A 95 2.04 24.39 6.91
N MET A 96 1.19 23.50 6.41
CA MET A 96 1.67 22.34 5.65
C MET A 96 2.40 22.75 4.35
N LYS A 97 2.03 23.86 3.70
CA LYS A 97 2.78 24.38 2.55
C LYS A 97 4.19 24.81 2.95
N LYS A 98 4.35 25.45 4.11
CA LYS A 98 5.68 25.81 4.65
C LYS A 98 6.49 24.55 4.98
N ASP A 99 5.87 23.54 5.61
CA ASP A 99 6.54 22.27 5.88
C ASP A 99 6.96 21.55 4.59
N ILE A 100 6.12 21.58 3.54
CA ILE A 100 6.44 21.00 2.23
C ILE A 100 7.63 21.73 1.57
N ALA A 101 7.67 23.05 1.62
CA ALA A 101 8.80 23.84 1.11
C ALA A 101 10.09 23.46 1.85
N LYS A 102 10.05 23.46 3.20
CA LYS A 102 11.17 23.03 4.05
C LYS A 102 11.67 21.61 3.75
N ILE A 103 10.75 20.66 3.47
CA ILE A 103 11.10 19.30 3.06
C ILE A 103 11.80 19.32 1.70
N GLN A 104 11.29 20.10 0.72
CA GLN A 104 11.79 20.12 -0.65
C GLN A 104 13.14 20.85 -0.79
N GLU A 105 13.42 21.81 0.09
CA GLU A 105 14.68 22.54 0.16
C GLU A 105 15.79 21.75 0.88
N SER A 106 15.44 20.71 1.65
CA SER A 106 16.43 19.88 2.34
C SER A 106 17.20 19.01 1.34
N GLU A 107 18.49 18.87 1.54
CA GLU A 107 19.35 17.91 0.84
C GLU A 107 19.50 16.59 1.61
N ASP A 108 18.99 16.54 2.83
CA ASP A 108 19.08 15.39 3.74
C ASP A 108 17.93 14.40 3.53
N ILE A 109 18.17 13.15 3.91
CA ILE A 109 17.15 12.12 4.03
C ILE A 109 16.38 12.33 5.34
N ILE A 110 15.04 12.31 5.28
CA ILE A 110 14.17 12.45 6.45
C ILE A 110 13.69 11.09 6.89
N VAL A 111 14.21 10.60 8.01
CA VAL A 111 13.94 9.26 8.56
C VAL A 111 12.94 9.35 9.70
N SER A 112 12.00 8.42 9.72
CA SER A 112 11.03 8.27 10.81
C SER A 112 11.63 7.50 11.99
N ALA A 113 11.27 7.90 13.20
CA ALA A 113 11.47 7.07 14.36
C ALA A 113 10.54 5.83 14.35
N ASP A 114 10.98 4.75 14.99
CA ASP A 114 10.28 3.46 15.00
C ASP A 114 8.98 3.50 15.83
N LYS A 115 9.04 4.08 17.04
CA LYS A 115 7.90 4.10 17.98
C LYS A 115 7.44 5.50 18.34
N SER A 116 8.34 6.47 18.44
CA SER A 116 7.98 7.86 18.56
C SER A 116 7.54 8.42 17.20
N ARG A 117 6.96 9.60 17.17
CA ARG A 117 6.56 10.25 15.91
C ARG A 117 7.59 11.24 15.41
N GLN A 118 8.75 11.24 16.00
CA GLN A 118 9.84 12.11 15.64
C GLN A 118 10.36 11.80 14.25
N LYS A 119 10.88 12.83 13.60
CA LYS A 119 11.58 12.73 12.33
C LYS A 119 13.00 13.23 12.55
N TYR A 120 13.93 12.66 11.81
CA TYR A 120 15.32 13.02 11.86
C TYR A 120 15.83 13.27 10.45
N ARG A 121 16.62 14.31 10.25
CA ARG A 121 17.35 14.52 9.01
C ARG A 121 18.75 13.92 9.15
N ILE A 122 19.17 13.22 8.10
CA ILE A 122 20.45 12.52 8.04
C ILE A 122 21.06 12.80 6.66
N PRO A 123 22.32 13.25 6.59
CA PRO A 123 23.02 13.39 5.32
C PRO A 123 23.00 12.08 4.51
N PRO A 124 22.87 12.12 3.18
CA PRO A 124 22.74 10.91 2.35
C PRO A 124 23.88 9.90 2.55
N GLN A 125 25.11 10.37 2.68
CA GLN A 125 26.28 9.50 2.91
C GLN A 125 26.21 8.77 4.25
N GLU A 126 25.86 9.47 5.33
CA GLU A 126 25.67 8.87 6.66
C GLU A 126 24.52 7.87 6.65
N TYR A 127 23.40 8.23 5.99
CA TYR A 127 22.25 7.35 5.84
C TYR A 127 22.62 6.05 5.08
N ASN A 128 23.31 6.16 3.96
CA ASN A 128 23.73 4.99 3.16
C ASN A 128 24.69 4.08 3.97
N LYS A 129 25.60 4.67 4.74
CA LYS A 129 26.45 3.92 5.66
C LYS A 129 25.63 3.17 6.72
N MET A 130 24.66 3.83 7.36
CA MET A 130 23.79 3.20 8.35
C MET A 130 22.98 2.04 7.76
N VAL A 131 22.44 2.20 6.55
CA VAL A 131 21.73 1.12 5.84
C VAL A 131 22.69 -0.04 5.56
N HIS A 132 23.88 0.25 5.02
CA HIS A 132 24.88 -0.75 4.68
C HIS A 132 25.32 -1.55 5.92
N ASP A 133 25.63 -0.89 7.03
CA ASP A 133 26.06 -1.52 8.28
C ASP A 133 24.97 -2.46 8.84
N ASN A 134 23.69 -2.04 8.75
CA ASN A 134 22.56 -2.89 9.16
C ASN A 134 22.39 -4.11 8.25
N ILE A 135 22.60 -3.96 6.93
CA ILE A 135 22.51 -5.08 5.99
C ILE A 135 23.66 -6.04 6.21
N THR A 136 24.90 -5.54 6.20
CA THR A 136 26.11 -6.40 6.30
C THR A 136 26.23 -7.14 7.62
N SER A 137 25.52 -6.72 8.67
CA SER A 137 25.48 -7.47 9.93
C SER A 137 24.83 -8.84 9.80
N GLN A 138 23.82 -9.00 8.94
CA GLN A 138 22.98 -10.20 8.85
C GLN A 138 22.94 -10.82 7.44
N TYR A 139 23.29 -10.05 6.40
CA TYR A 139 23.15 -10.43 5.01
C TYR A 139 24.51 -10.41 4.29
N ARG A 140 24.65 -11.19 3.23
CA ARG A 140 25.79 -11.20 2.28
C ARG A 140 25.29 -10.91 0.87
N LYS A 141 26.16 -10.42 -0.01
CA LYS A 141 25.81 -10.22 -1.41
C LYS A 141 25.42 -11.54 -2.06
N ASP A 142 24.39 -11.51 -2.88
CA ASP A 142 24.02 -12.62 -3.74
C ASP A 142 24.98 -12.66 -4.95
N ALA A 143 25.91 -13.63 -4.93
CA ALA A 143 26.92 -13.78 -5.98
C ALA A 143 26.37 -14.52 -7.22
N ASP A 144 25.31 -15.32 -7.05
CA ASP A 144 24.87 -16.30 -8.05
C ASP A 144 23.68 -15.82 -8.88
N ASN A 145 23.27 -14.54 -8.76
CA ASN A 145 22.07 -14.02 -9.41
C ASN A 145 20.82 -14.90 -9.20
N SER A 146 20.69 -15.48 -7.99
CA SER A 146 19.63 -16.43 -7.63
C SER A 146 18.21 -15.86 -7.83
N ILE A 147 18.07 -14.53 -7.92
CA ILE A 147 16.80 -13.86 -8.24
C ILE A 147 16.19 -14.29 -9.60
N LEU A 148 17.04 -14.67 -10.57
CA LEU A 148 16.54 -15.16 -11.86
C LEU A 148 15.88 -16.53 -11.70
N THR A 149 16.49 -17.40 -10.89
CA THR A 149 15.96 -18.73 -10.55
C THR A 149 14.65 -18.58 -9.77
N THR A 150 14.62 -17.68 -8.78
CA THR A 150 13.40 -17.35 -8.00
C THR A 150 12.27 -16.85 -8.90
N ASN A 151 12.55 -15.96 -9.85
CA ASN A 151 11.52 -15.49 -10.79
C ASN A 151 11.06 -16.63 -11.74
N SER A 152 11.93 -17.55 -12.14
CA SER A 152 11.56 -18.70 -12.96
C SER A 152 10.67 -19.69 -12.20
N ALA A 153 10.97 -19.96 -10.92
CA ALA A 153 10.13 -20.77 -10.05
C ALA A 153 8.76 -20.08 -9.81
N ALA A 154 8.77 -18.75 -9.55
CA ALA A 154 7.53 -17.98 -9.42
C ALA A 154 6.66 -18.05 -10.69
N ALA A 155 7.28 -18.05 -11.90
CA ALA A 155 6.56 -18.18 -13.15
C ALA A 155 5.92 -19.57 -13.32
N ALA A 156 6.61 -20.64 -12.89
CA ALA A 156 6.08 -22.01 -12.90
C ALA A 156 4.85 -22.12 -11.97
N ILE A 157 4.95 -21.57 -10.74
CA ILE A 157 3.85 -21.52 -9.78
C ILE A 157 2.69 -20.70 -10.35
N ALA A 158 2.95 -19.49 -10.88
CA ALA A 158 1.91 -18.65 -11.45
C ALA A 158 1.17 -19.32 -12.61
N LYS A 159 1.87 -20.14 -13.41
CA LYS A 159 1.28 -20.95 -14.50
C LYS A 159 0.40 -22.06 -13.96
N LYS A 160 0.82 -22.79 -12.93
CA LYS A 160 -0.02 -23.81 -12.25
C LYS A 160 -1.32 -23.20 -11.72
N LEU A 161 -1.22 -22.00 -11.11
CA LEU A 161 -2.34 -21.25 -10.55
C LEU A 161 -3.16 -20.48 -11.62
N ASP A 162 -2.72 -20.46 -12.88
CA ASP A 162 -3.35 -19.71 -14.00
C ASP A 162 -3.49 -18.19 -13.70
N ILE A 163 -2.42 -17.61 -13.15
CA ILE A 163 -2.33 -16.18 -12.79
C ILE A 163 -1.10 -15.46 -13.40
N GLU A 164 -0.35 -16.06 -14.31
CA GLU A 164 0.85 -15.50 -14.91
C GLU A 164 0.60 -14.17 -15.65
N ASP A 165 -0.63 -13.97 -16.16
CA ASP A 165 -1.04 -12.76 -16.87
C ASP A 165 -1.21 -11.55 -15.93
N ARG A 166 -1.13 -11.73 -14.62
CA ARG A 166 -1.47 -10.72 -13.61
C ARG A 166 -0.45 -10.56 -12.48
N VAL A 167 0.55 -11.41 -12.41
CA VAL A 167 1.60 -11.41 -11.38
C VAL A 167 2.86 -10.76 -11.93
N ASP A 168 3.35 -9.72 -11.25
CA ASP A 168 4.61 -9.07 -11.61
C ASP A 168 5.80 -9.86 -11.03
N LYS A 169 6.94 -9.82 -11.72
CA LYS A 169 8.23 -10.31 -11.23
C LYS A 169 8.56 -9.71 -9.86
N PHE A 170 9.52 -10.31 -9.20
CA PHE A 170 10.00 -9.86 -7.90
C PHE A 170 10.24 -8.34 -7.90
N THR A 171 9.74 -7.66 -6.87
CA THR A 171 9.82 -6.20 -6.78
C THR A 171 11.13 -5.80 -6.10
N GLU A 172 12.08 -5.32 -6.89
CA GLU A 172 13.39 -4.82 -6.45
C GLU A 172 13.22 -3.43 -5.83
N SER A 173 12.97 -3.37 -4.53
CA SER A 173 12.84 -2.12 -3.79
C SER A 173 13.97 -1.97 -2.80
N GLU A 174 14.64 -0.81 -2.79
CA GLU A 174 15.74 -0.50 -1.88
C GLU A 174 15.31 -0.59 -0.41
N ALA A 175 16.11 -1.27 0.40
CA ALA A 175 15.91 -1.34 1.84
C ALA A 175 16.06 0.04 2.49
N PHE A 176 15.37 0.24 3.59
CA PHE A 176 15.46 1.47 4.36
C PHE A 176 15.42 1.19 5.86
N ILE A 177 15.76 2.20 6.65
CA ILE A 177 15.83 2.10 8.12
C ILE A 177 14.83 3.04 8.79
N THR A 178 14.41 2.64 10.00
CA THR A 178 13.77 3.52 10.98
C THR A 178 14.63 3.57 12.24
N VAL A 179 14.65 4.71 12.94
CA VAL A 179 15.51 4.94 14.09
C VAL A 179 14.80 4.54 15.39
N LYS A 180 15.46 3.75 16.25
CA LYS A 180 14.93 3.36 17.56
C LYS A 180 15.30 4.41 18.62
N ASP A 181 14.66 5.57 18.57
CA ASP A 181 14.93 6.71 19.46
C ASP A 181 14.46 6.53 20.93
N HIS A 182 13.66 5.49 21.18
CA HIS A 182 13.17 5.13 22.52
C HIS A 182 14.15 4.26 23.32
N LYS A 183 15.33 3.92 22.78
CA LYS A 183 16.34 3.14 23.48
C LYS A 183 17.19 4.02 24.40
N ILE A 184 17.55 3.49 25.59
CA ILE A 184 18.23 4.22 26.68
C ILE A 184 19.52 4.93 26.20
N ASN A 185 20.26 4.33 25.27
CA ASN A 185 21.55 4.86 24.79
C ASN A 185 21.40 5.80 23.57
N PHE A 186 20.19 6.23 23.22
CA PHE A 186 19.99 7.22 22.16
C PHE A 186 20.32 8.63 22.69
N PRO A 187 21.02 9.50 21.93
CA PRO A 187 21.52 9.33 20.55
C PRO A 187 22.95 8.79 20.42
N THR A 188 23.64 8.46 21.52
CA THR A 188 25.06 8.04 21.52
C THR A 188 25.30 6.71 20.81
N LYS A 189 24.38 5.76 20.94
CA LYS A 189 24.39 4.48 20.21
C LYS A 189 23.13 4.36 19.37
N LEU A 190 23.26 4.64 18.07
CA LEU A 190 22.16 4.53 17.13
C LEU A 190 21.79 3.07 16.89
N GLN A 191 20.53 2.74 17.14
CA GLN A 191 19.93 1.45 16.76
C GLN A 191 18.84 1.70 15.73
N CYS A 192 18.83 0.88 14.69
CA CYS A 192 17.87 0.99 13.62
C CYS A 192 17.06 -0.30 13.48
N ARG A 193 15.90 -0.17 12.85
CA ARG A 193 15.14 -1.30 12.32
C ARG A 193 15.29 -1.28 10.81
N LEU A 194 15.85 -2.35 10.25
CA LEU A 194 15.94 -2.55 8.81
C LEU A 194 14.58 -2.99 8.29
N ILE A 195 14.09 -2.33 7.24
CA ILE A 195 12.83 -2.65 6.57
C ILE A 195 13.14 -3.08 5.14
N ASN A 196 12.63 -4.25 4.80
CA ASN A 196 12.72 -4.80 3.46
C ASN A 196 11.42 -4.55 2.68
N PRO A 197 11.36 -3.59 1.74
CA PRO A 197 10.19 -3.36 0.91
C PRO A 197 10.14 -4.26 -0.34
N ALA A 198 11.20 -5.00 -0.64
CA ALA A 198 11.23 -5.94 -1.75
C ALA A 198 10.26 -7.10 -1.51
N LYS A 199 9.52 -7.52 -2.54
CA LYS A 199 8.40 -8.45 -2.36
C LYS A 199 8.22 -9.37 -3.56
N SER A 200 8.08 -10.66 -3.29
CA SER A 200 7.48 -11.61 -4.24
C SER A 200 5.96 -11.43 -4.27
N ASN A 201 5.38 -11.31 -5.45
CA ASN A 201 3.92 -11.26 -5.58
C ASN A 201 3.27 -12.61 -5.25
N ILE A 202 3.97 -13.74 -5.38
CA ILE A 202 3.51 -15.06 -4.91
C ILE A 202 3.23 -15.05 -3.41
N GLY A 203 3.94 -14.25 -2.63
CA GLY A 203 3.64 -14.03 -1.21
C GLY A 203 2.21 -13.54 -0.91
N ARG A 204 1.48 -12.97 -1.88
CA ARG A 204 0.05 -12.66 -1.71
C ARG A 204 -0.82 -13.91 -1.73
N VAL A 205 -0.45 -14.87 -2.58
CA VAL A 205 -1.14 -16.17 -2.65
C VAL A 205 -0.89 -16.91 -1.34
N SER A 206 0.39 -16.99 -0.94
CA SER A 206 0.79 -17.55 0.36
C SER A 206 0.04 -16.93 1.53
N LYS A 207 -0.14 -15.60 1.54
CA LYS A 207 -0.92 -14.90 2.56
C LYS A 207 -2.36 -15.40 2.66
N GLU A 208 -3.05 -15.56 1.53
CA GLU A 208 -4.44 -16.03 1.49
C GLU A 208 -4.53 -17.47 1.98
N MET A 209 -3.62 -18.33 1.52
CA MET A 209 -3.51 -19.72 1.96
C MET A 209 -3.22 -19.81 3.47
N LEU A 210 -2.15 -19.17 3.95
CA LEU A 210 -1.79 -19.16 5.38
C LEU A 210 -2.90 -18.59 6.26
N SER A 211 -3.61 -17.53 5.81
CA SER A 211 -4.74 -16.98 6.58
C SER A 211 -5.84 -18.04 6.82
N ASN A 212 -6.14 -18.86 5.80
CA ASN A 212 -7.12 -19.93 5.91
C ASN A 212 -6.61 -21.07 6.81
N ILE A 213 -5.35 -21.46 6.64
CA ILE A 213 -4.68 -22.49 7.44
C ILE A 213 -4.66 -22.09 8.92
N VAL A 214 -4.22 -20.87 9.24
CA VAL A 214 -4.16 -20.34 10.61
C VAL A 214 -5.55 -20.36 11.27
N ILE A 215 -6.59 -19.94 10.54
CA ILE A 215 -7.97 -19.97 11.06
C ILE A 215 -8.40 -21.41 11.39
N HIS A 216 -8.10 -22.36 10.49
CA HIS A 216 -8.44 -23.75 10.67
C HIS A 216 -7.70 -24.38 11.85
N VAL A 217 -6.38 -24.25 11.89
CA VAL A 217 -5.53 -24.77 12.96
C VAL A 217 -5.90 -24.16 14.31
N GLN A 218 -6.11 -22.83 14.38
CA GLN A 218 -6.54 -22.16 15.61
C GLN A 218 -7.91 -22.68 16.10
N SER A 219 -8.85 -22.94 15.18
CA SER A 219 -10.16 -23.48 15.51
C SER A 219 -10.07 -24.94 16.00
N ALA A 220 -9.16 -25.74 15.43
CA ALA A 220 -8.97 -27.14 15.79
C ALA A 220 -8.25 -27.29 17.14
N THR A 221 -7.27 -26.45 17.45
CA THR A 221 -6.50 -26.46 18.69
C THR A 221 -7.21 -25.77 19.85
N GLY A 222 -8.05 -24.76 19.55
CA GLY A 222 -8.67 -23.91 20.59
C GLY A 222 -7.70 -22.96 21.29
N SER A 223 -6.45 -22.82 20.80
CA SER A 223 -5.40 -22.01 21.43
C SER A 223 -5.72 -20.51 21.38
N ASN A 224 -5.39 -19.78 22.44
CA ASN A 224 -5.62 -18.34 22.57
C ASN A 224 -4.60 -17.53 21.77
N GLN A 225 -4.67 -17.58 20.44
CA GLN A 225 -3.93 -16.64 19.62
C GLN A 225 -4.76 -15.38 19.39
N TRP A 226 -4.32 -14.28 20.01
CA TRP A 226 -5.04 -13.02 19.97
C TRP A 226 -4.74 -12.23 18.70
N ARG A 227 -5.76 -11.50 18.21
CA ARG A 227 -5.65 -10.65 17.02
C ARG A 227 -5.75 -9.16 17.32
N ASN A 228 -6.19 -8.82 18.52
CA ASN A 228 -6.38 -7.44 18.96
C ASN A 228 -6.53 -7.39 20.49
N THR A 229 -6.43 -6.18 21.06
CA THR A 229 -6.55 -5.92 22.49
C THR A 229 -7.90 -6.37 23.07
N SER A 230 -8.99 -6.36 22.29
CA SER A 230 -10.29 -6.83 22.80
C SER A 230 -10.29 -8.32 23.11
N ASN A 231 -9.52 -9.14 22.37
CA ASN A 231 -9.37 -10.57 22.73
C ASN A 231 -8.67 -10.74 24.08
N VAL A 232 -7.66 -9.90 24.36
CA VAL A 232 -6.95 -9.92 25.65
C VAL A 232 -7.87 -9.48 26.78
N ILE A 233 -8.68 -8.43 26.58
CA ILE A 233 -9.62 -7.96 27.58
C ILE A 233 -10.69 -9.03 27.88
N ASN A 234 -11.26 -9.67 26.86
CA ASN A 234 -12.23 -10.74 27.05
C ASN A 234 -11.61 -11.91 27.83
N TRP A 235 -10.39 -12.33 27.45
CA TRP A 235 -9.65 -13.34 28.19
C TRP A 235 -9.41 -12.92 29.66
N PHE A 236 -9.03 -11.66 29.91
CA PHE A 236 -8.82 -11.15 31.27
C PHE A 236 -10.11 -11.11 32.07
N ASP A 237 -11.23 -10.72 31.45
CA ASP A 237 -12.56 -10.68 32.12
C ASP A 237 -13.01 -12.09 32.54
N GLU A 238 -12.72 -13.11 31.72
CA GLU A 238 -13.06 -14.52 31.96
C GLU A 238 -12.20 -15.20 33.03
N LEU A 239 -11.08 -14.58 33.46
CA LEU A 239 -10.24 -15.14 34.51
C LEU A 239 -10.97 -15.15 35.87
N GLU A 240 -10.98 -16.29 36.52
CA GLU A 240 -11.52 -16.45 37.87
C GLU A 240 -10.43 -16.22 38.92
N ALA A 241 -10.81 -15.88 40.17
CA ALA A 241 -9.91 -15.73 41.30
C ALA A 241 -8.65 -14.87 41.05
N LYS A 242 -8.77 -13.79 40.28
CA LYS A 242 -7.68 -12.91 39.83
C LYS A 242 -6.69 -12.52 40.94
N PRO A 243 -7.11 -12.16 42.19
CA PRO A 243 -6.16 -11.75 43.24
C PRO A 243 -5.15 -12.84 43.62
N PHE A 244 -5.49 -14.14 43.40
CA PHE A 244 -4.58 -15.24 43.69
C PHE A 244 -3.63 -15.60 42.54
N LEU A 245 -3.86 -15.01 41.37
CA LEU A 245 -3.03 -15.21 40.17
C LEU A 245 -1.85 -14.26 40.14
N THR A 246 -0.81 -14.63 39.40
CA THR A 246 0.29 -13.75 39.02
C THR A 246 0.49 -13.79 37.51
N PHE A 247 0.84 -12.67 36.92
CA PHE A 247 1.17 -12.61 35.50
C PHE A 247 2.55 -13.22 35.21
N PHE A 248 2.60 -13.85 34.06
CA PHE A 248 3.77 -14.37 33.39
C PHE A 248 3.78 -13.82 31.98
N LYS A 249 4.57 -12.75 31.75
CA LYS A 249 4.67 -12.03 30.45
C LYS A 249 5.96 -12.41 29.76
N PHE A 250 5.92 -12.60 28.46
CA PHE A 250 7.11 -12.86 27.65
C PHE A 250 7.05 -12.17 26.30
N ASP A 251 8.24 -11.79 25.78
CA ASP A 251 8.42 -11.15 24.47
C ASP A 251 9.48 -11.92 23.69
N ILE A 252 9.13 -12.37 22.47
CA ILE A 252 10.05 -13.09 21.59
C ILE A 252 10.91 -12.09 20.84
N VAL A 253 12.19 -12.11 21.13
CA VAL A 253 13.14 -11.14 20.56
C VAL A 253 13.31 -11.32 19.07
N SER A 254 13.02 -10.27 18.30
CA SER A 254 13.19 -10.27 16.84
C SER A 254 12.52 -11.47 16.15
N PHE A 255 11.27 -11.78 16.51
CA PHE A 255 10.58 -13.01 16.14
C PHE A 255 10.65 -13.34 14.64
N TYR A 256 10.27 -12.40 13.76
CA TYR A 256 10.27 -12.62 12.31
C TYR A 256 11.61 -13.15 11.76
N PRO A 257 12.75 -12.43 11.91
CA PRO A 257 14.02 -12.89 11.39
C PRO A 257 14.61 -14.08 12.15
N SER A 258 14.08 -14.44 13.32
CA SER A 258 14.52 -15.58 14.11
C SER A 258 13.85 -16.89 13.69
N ILE A 259 12.83 -16.86 12.83
CA ILE A 259 12.22 -18.06 12.28
C ILE A 259 13.20 -18.68 11.29
N THR A 260 13.74 -19.85 11.66
CA THR A 260 14.65 -20.66 10.84
C THR A 260 13.88 -21.61 9.93
N LYS A 261 14.56 -22.13 8.90
CA LYS A 261 13.99 -23.18 8.02
C LYS A 261 13.56 -24.41 8.81
N LYS A 262 14.33 -24.77 9.86
CA LYS A 262 13.98 -25.87 10.77
C LYS A 262 12.68 -25.57 11.52
N LEU A 263 12.58 -24.43 12.21
CA LEU A 263 11.37 -24.06 12.97
C LEU A 263 10.14 -23.97 12.05
N PHE A 264 10.30 -23.49 10.83
CA PHE A 264 9.25 -23.52 9.82
C PHE A 264 8.81 -24.94 9.48
N SER A 265 9.77 -25.84 9.19
CA SER A 265 9.47 -27.25 8.89
C SER A 265 8.77 -27.96 10.03
N ASP A 266 9.26 -27.79 11.28
CA ASP A 266 8.67 -28.36 12.49
C ASP A 266 7.22 -27.84 12.68
N THR A 267 6.98 -26.56 12.37
CA THR A 267 5.64 -25.94 12.43
C THR A 267 4.69 -26.54 11.39
N ILE A 268 5.12 -26.73 10.15
CA ILE A 268 4.31 -27.34 9.08
C ILE A 268 3.99 -28.79 9.45
N GLN A 269 4.98 -29.56 9.92
CA GLN A 269 4.78 -30.94 10.36
C GLN A 269 3.77 -31.03 11.51
N TRP A 270 3.85 -30.13 12.49
CA TRP A 270 2.86 -30.08 13.56
C TRP A 270 1.47 -29.69 13.05
N ALA A 271 1.39 -28.67 12.20
CA ALA A 271 0.11 -28.20 11.66
C ALA A 271 -0.57 -29.24 10.77
N SER A 272 0.19 -30.16 10.16
CA SER A 272 -0.34 -31.28 9.36
C SER A 272 -1.19 -32.26 10.15
N GLN A 273 -1.12 -32.24 11.48
CA GLN A 273 -2.01 -33.03 12.36
C GLN A 273 -3.46 -32.47 12.33
N PHE A 274 -3.63 -31.20 11.98
CA PHE A 274 -4.91 -30.50 12.03
C PHE A 274 -5.41 -30.07 10.64
N TYR A 275 -4.50 -29.94 9.66
CA TYR A 275 -4.80 -29.45 8.32
C TYR A 275 -4.05 -30.26 7.26
N THR A 276 -4.76 -30.77 6.26
CA THR A 276 -4.14 -31.45 5.12
C THR A 276 -3.64 -30.45 4.11
N PHE A 277 -2.34 -30.26 4.04
CA PHE A 277 -1.73 -29.39 3.05
C PHE A 277 -1.73 -30.04 1.65
N SER A 278 -2.10 -29.30 0.62
CA SER A 278 -1.83 -29.70 -0.76
C SER A 278 -0.35 -29.45 -1.12
N GLU A 279 0.15 -30.18 -2.10
CA GLU A 279 1.50 -29.94 -2.65
C GLU A 279 1.65 -28.53 -3.16
N GLU A 280 0.62 -28.00 -3.79
CA GLU A 280 0.56 -26.64 -4.32
C GLU A 280 0.65 -25.57 -3.20
N GLU A 281 -0.06 -25.76 -2.09
CA GLU A 281 0.03 -24.86 -0.94
C GLU A 281 1.44 -24.85 -0.34
N LEU A 282 2.05 -26.01 -0.18
CA LEU A 282 3.43 -26.14 0.33
C LEU A 282 4.42 -25.46 -0.60
N GLU A 283 4.32 -25.70 -1.92
CA GLU A 283 5.19 -25.07 -2.94
C GLU A 283 5.08 -23.53 -2.88
N VAL A 284 3.87 -22.99 -2.82
CA VAL A 284 3.61 -21.54 -2.73
C VAL A 284 4.15 -20.93 -1.44
N ILE A 285 3.86 -21.56 -0.29
CA ILE A 285 4.29 -21.07 1.02
C ILE A 285 5.81 -21.13 1.14
N GLN A 286 6.44 -22.17 0.64
CA GLN A 286 7.89 -22.37 0.66
C GLN A 286 8.61 -21.38 -0.26
N HIS A 287 8.12 -21.20 -1.49
CA HIS A 287 8.65 -20.20 -2.43
C HIS A 287 8.55 -18.77 -1.89
N ALA A 288 7.48 -18.43 -1.12
CA ALA A 288 7.33 -17.12 -0.50
C ALA A 288 8.39 -16.84 0.59
N ARG A 289 9.19 -17.82 1.00
CA ARG A 289 10.33 -17.67 1.92
C ARG A 289 11.61 -17.23 1.21
N GLU A 290 11.68 -17.36 -0.11
CA GLU A 290 12.80 -16.82 -0.88
C GLU A 290 12.76 -15.30 -0.85
N SER A 291 13.70 -14.71 -0.11
CA SER A 291 13.70 -13.28 0.19
C SER A 291 15.05 -12.64 -0.11
N TYR A 292 14.99 -11.46 -0.68
CA TYR A 292 16.16 -10.65 -1.03
C TYR A 292 16.01 -9.26 -0.44
N ILE A 293 17.11 -8.69 0.05
CA ILE A 293 17.21 -7.27 0.39
C ILE A 293 17.96 -6.58 -0.75
N PHE A 294 17.50 -5.41 -1.17
CA PHE A 294 18.18 -4.61 -2.19
C PHE A 294 18.85 -3.41 -1.55
N SER A 295 20.12 -3.20 -1.94
CA SER A 295 20.89 -2.00 -1.58
C SER A 295 21.79 -1.61 -2.75
N ASN A 296 21.66 -0.37 -3.21
CA ASN A 296 22.35 0.15 -4.40
C ASN A 296 22.15 -0.73 -5.64
N GLY A 297 20.91 -1.20 -5.85
CA GLY A 297 20.55 -2.07 -6.97
C GLY A 297 21.10 -3.49 -6.91
N GLN A 298 21.80 -3.87 -5.82
CA GLN A 298 22.37 -5.20 -5.62
C GLN A 298 21.51 -6.04 -4.70
N PRO A 299 21.25 -7.33 -5.01
CA PRO A 299 20.57 -8.25 -4.13
C PRO A 299 21.49 -8.78 -3.03
N TRP A 300 20.92 -8.94 -1.83
CA TRP A 300 21.55 -9.51 -0.65
C TRP A 300 20.67 -10.59 -0.06
N ILE A 301 21.30 -11.70 0.38
CA ILE A 301 20.66 -12.86 1.01
C ILE A 301 21.14 -13.06 2.44
N LYS A 302 20.36 -13.74 3.25
CA LYS A 302 20.66 -13.98 4.67
C LYS A 302 21.90 -14.89 4.81
N LYS A 303 22.81 -14.58 5.75
CA LYS A 303 24.06 -15.32 5.93
C LYS A 303 23.86 -16.77 6.39
N ALA A 304 22.91 -16.97 7.31
CA ALA A 304 22.77 -18.26 8.02
C ALA A 304 21.86 -19.27 7.32
N GLU A 305 20.91 -18.81 6.52
CA GLU A 305 19.77 -19.61 6.02
C GLU A 305 19.63 -19.56 4.49
N GLU A 306 20.71 -19.22 3.78
CA GLU A 306 20.70 -19.02 2.32
C GLU A 306 19.64 -17.97 1.90
N ASN A 307 18.67 -18.38 1.06
CA ASN A 307 17.59 -17.49 0.61
C ASN A 307 16.37 -17.50 1.55
N PHE A 308 16.36 -18.36 2.60
CA PHE A 308 15.23 -18.46 3.48
C PHE A 308 15.21 -17.28 4.47
N ASP A 309 14.15 -16.50 4.45
CA ASP A 309 13.95 -15.42 5.43
C ASP A 309 12.46 -15.09 5.63
N VAL A 310 12.13 -14.63 6.83
CA VAL A 310 10.83 -14.07 7.16
C VAL A 310 11.02 -12.59 7.45
N THR A 311 10.91 -11.76 6.41
CA THR A 311 11.22 -10.34 6.51
C THR A 311 10.04 -9.50 7.01
N MET A 312 10.34 -8.48 7.80
CA MET A 312 9.37 -7.41 8.09
C MET A 312 9.07 -6.65 6.80
N GLY A 313 7.88 -6.85 6.27
CA GLY A 313 7.44 -6.25 5.01
C GLY A 313 7.01 -7.27 3.96
N ALA A 314 7.32 -8.56 4.10
CA ALA A 314 6.74 -9.62 3.27
C ALA A 314 5.20 -9.59 3.33
N PHE A 315 4.55 -10.07 2.26
CA PHE A 315 3.07 -10.05 2.21
C PHE A 315 2.43 -10.97 3.26
N ASP A 316 3.04 -12.11 3.53
CA ASP A 316 2.53 -13.21 4.34
C ASP A 316 3.31 -13.44 5.64
N GLY A 317 4.29 -12.60 5.94
CA GLY A 317 5.13 -12.74 7.12
C GLY A 317 4.34 -12.73 8.44
N ALA A 318 3.25 -11.97 8.52
CA ALA A 318 2.40 -11.92 9.71
C ALA A 318 1.64 -13.23 9.90
N GLU A 319 1.06 -13.78 8.85
CA GLU A 319 0.30 -15.03 8.86
C GLU A 319 1.20 -16.23 9.16
N LEU A 320 2.44 -16.22 8.66
CA LEU A 320 3.42 -17.25 9.02
C LEU A 320 3.80 -17.16 10.49
N CYS A 321 4.09 -15.95 11.01
CA CYS A 321 4.35 -15.77 12.43
C CYS A 321 3.17 -16.22 13.30
N GLU A 322 1.93 -16.05 12.85
CA GLU A 322 0.75 -16.55 13.54
C GLU A 322 0.72 -18.09 13.55
N LEU A 323 1.10 -18.76 12.45
CA LEU A 323 1.16 -20.23 12.42
C LEU A 323 2.27 -20.76 13.33
N VAL A 324 3.46 -20.16 13.30
CA VAL A 324 4.57 -20.49 14.21
C VAL A 324 4.17 -20.20 15.66
N GLY A 325 3.45 -19.11 15.90
CA GLY A 325 2.91 -18.75 17.22
C GLY A 325 1.96 -19.81 17.78
N LEU A 326 1.08 -20.40 16.96
CA LEU A 326 0.22 -21.52 17.36
C LEU A 326 1.04 -22.77 17.73
N TYR A 327 2.09 -23.07 16.96
CA TYR A 327 3.01 -24.17 17.31
C TYR A 327 3.70 -23.92 18.66
N VAL A 328 4.22 -22.72 18.88
CA VAL A 328 4.85 -22.34 20.17
C VAL A 328 3.83 -22.44 21.30
N LEU A 329 2.61 -21.91 21.13
CA LEU A 329 1.54 -22.03 22.13
C LEU A 329 1.25 -23.49 22.48
N SER A 330 1.13 -24.38 21.50
CA SER A 330 0.85 -25.81 21.74
C SER A 330 1.90 -26.49 22.63
N LYS A 331 3.16 -26.00 22.59
CA LYS A 331 4.23 -26.51 23.45
C LYS A 331 4.22 -25.86 24.84
N LEU A 332 3.83 -24.60 24.94
CA LEU A 332 3.67 -23.87 26.21
C LEU A 332 2.47 -24.40 27.00
N GLU A 333 1.42 -24.84 26.33
CA GLU A 333 0.21 -25.44 26.96
C GLU A 333 0.50 -26.75 27.72
N ASN A 334 1.63 -27.40 27.50
CA ASN A 334 2.14 -28.48 28.31
C ASN A 334 2.63 -28.04 29.71
N HIS A 335 2.85 -26.74 29.90
CA HIS A 335 3.38 -26.18 31.15
C HIS A 335 2.40 -25.22 31.84
N ILE A 336 1.51 -24.59 31.08
CA ILE A 336 0.54 -23.61 31.55
C ILE A 336 -0.82 -24.00 30.94
N ASN A 337 -1.88 -23.95 31.75
CA ASN A 337 -3.22 -24.25 31.24
C ASN A 337 -3.58 -23.39 30.04
N GLN A 338 -4.07 -24.00 28.98
CA GLN A 338 -4.46 -23.35 27.73
C GLN A 338 -5.37 -22.13 27.92
N LYS A 339 -6.30 -22.17 28.86
CA LYS A 339 -7.19 -21.05 29.19
C LYS A 339 -6.47 -19.88 29.83
N HIS A 340 -5.29 -20.11 30.41
CA HIS A 340 -4.52 -19.16 31.19
C HIS A 340 -3.35 -18.56 30.43
N ILE A 341 -3.17 -18.86 29.14
CA ILE A 341 -2.09 -18.34 28.30
C ILE A 341 -2.63 -17.89 26.96
N GLY A 342 -2.03 -16.86 26.39
CA GLY A 342 -2.28 -16.43 25.03
C GLY A 342 -1.10 -15.68 24.43
N LEU A 343 -1.13 -15.54 23.11
CA LEU A 343 -0.06 -14.93 22.31
C LEU A 343 -0.63 -13.95 21.29
N TYR A 344 -0.02 -12.78 21.20
CA TYR A 344 -0.23 -11.81 20.14
C TYR A 344 1.09 -11.62 19.39
N ARG A 345 1.29 -12.35 18.29
CA ARG A 345 2.54 -12.37 17.50
C ARG A 345 3.76 -12.74 18.36
N ASP A 346 4.57 -11.73 18.74
CA ASP A 346 5.77 -11.85 19.58
C ASP A 346 5.51 -11.64 21.08
N ASP A 347 4.41 -10.98 21.43
CA ASP A 347 4.03 -10.69 22.82
C ASP A 347 3.14 -11.81 23.41
N GLY A 348 3.59 -12.46 24.47
CA GLY A 348 2.84 -13.48 25.19
C GLY A 348 2.46 -13.07 26.61
N LEU A 349 1.29 -13.48 27.06
CA LEU A 349 0.81 -13.23 28.42
C LEU A 349 0.12 -14.48 28.97
N ALA A 350 0.48 -14.83 30.19
CA ALA A 350 -0.17 -15.90 30.91
C ALA A 350 -0.44 -15.50 32.37
N VAL A 351 -1.27 -16.29 33.06
CA VAL A 351 -1.47 -16.22 34.50
C VAL A 351 -1.24 -17.59 35.14
N VAL A 352 -0.66 -17.59 36.33
CA VAL A 352 -0.41 -18.80 37.10
C VAL A 352 -0.78 -18.58 38.55
N ASN A 353 -1.25 -19.66 39.20
CA ASN A 353 -1.48 -19.72 40.64
C ASN A 353 -0.42 -20.63 41.28
N LEU A 354 0.78 -20.13 41.43
CA LEU A 354 1.94 -20.85 41.94
C LEU A 354 2.71 -19.99 42.94
N PRO A 355 3.34 -20.62 43.98
CA PRO A 355 4.28 -19.91 44.84
C PRO A 355 5.49 -19.37 44.07
N GLY A 356 6.06 -18.24 44.52
CA GLY A 356 7.17 -17.55 43.84
C GLY A 356 8.33 -18.45 43.38
N PRO A 357 8.86 -19.38 44.23
CA PRO A 357 9.91 -20.31 43.79
C PRO A 357 9.48 -21.22 42.62
N GLN A 358 8.21 -21.64 42.60
CA GLN A 358 7.69 -22.48 41.51
C GLN A 358 7.50 -21.66 40.22
N VAL A 359 7.10 -20.39 40.32
CA VAL A 359 7.02 -19.48 39.18
C VAL A 359 8.42 -19.30 38.57
N GLU A 360 9.46 -19.15 39.38
CA GLU A 360 10.84 -19.02 38.89
C GLU A 360 11.34 -20.32 38.21
N ASN A 361 10.96 -21.51 38.74
CA ASN A 361 11.25 -22.78 38.10
C ASN A 361 10.51 -22.90 36.74
N LEU A 362 9.26 -22.47 36.68
CA LEU A 362 8.51 -22.40 35.42
C LEU A 362 9.17 -21.44 34.41
N ARG A 363 9.61 -20.28 34.86
CA ARG A 363 10.34 -19.32 34.04
C ARG A 363 11.58 -19.95 33.39
N LYS A 364 12.38 -20.69 34.17
CA LYS A 364 13.57 -21.39 33.66
C LYS A 364 13.20 -22.50 32.67
N LYS A 365 12.12 -23.24 32.88
CA LYS A 365 11.65 -24.28 31.97
C LYS A 365 11.21 -23.69 30.64
N ILE A 366 10.41 -22.60 30.66
CA ILE A 366 9.93 -21.92 29.47
C ILE A 366 11.10 -21.28 28.71
N PHE A 367 12.05 -20.64 29.39
CA PHE A 367 13.26 -20.11 28.77
C PHE A 367 14.03 -21.19 27.99
N LYS A 368 14.25 -22.36 28.60
CA LYS A 368 14.89 -23.52 27.93
C LYS A 368 14.08 -24.01 26.74
N LEU A 369 12.76 -24.04 26.84
CA LEU A 369 11.87 -24.42 25.74
C LEU A 369 12.05 -23.51 24.53
N PHE A 370 12.06 -22.19 24.73
CA PHE A 370 12.32 -21.24 23.64
C PHE A 370 13.71 -21.44 22.99
N GLN A 371 14.72 -21.81 23.78
CA GLN A 371 16.04 -22.15 23.25
C GLN A 371 15.99 -23.36 22.31
N THR A 372 15.14 -24.37 22.57
CA THR A 372 14.97 -25.53 21.66
C THR A 372 14.40 -25.14 20.30
N PHE A 373 13.63 -24.05 20.24
CA PHE A 373 13.13 -23.49 18.98
C PHE A 373 14.15 -22.58 18.25
N GLY A 374 15.32 -22.33 18.89
CA GLY A 374 16.26 -21.31 18.40
C GLY A 374 15.78 -19.88 18.61
N LEU A 375 14.79 -19.67 19.45
CA LEU A 375 14.21 -18.37 19.76
C LEU A 375 14.76 -17.79 21.05
N SER A 376 15.07 -16.50 21.06
CA SER A 376 15.41 -15.76 22.27
C SER A 376 14.15 -15.10 22.84
N VAL A 377 13.98 -15.17 24.16
CA VAL A 377 12.81 -14.63 24.84
C VAL A 377 13.21 -13.82 26.08
N THR A 378 12.51 -12.73 26.33
CA THR A 378 12.54 -12.02 27.61
C THR A 378 11.31 -12.37 28.41
N ILE A 379 11.45 -12.68 29.72
CA ILE A 379 10.35 -13.13 30.55
C ILE A 379 10.31 -12.30 31.84
N GLU A 380 9.15 -11.71 32.09
CA GLU A 380 8.77 -11.07 33.35
C GLU A 380 7.73 -11.96 34.05
N ALA A 381 7.96 -12.31 35.29
CA ALA A 381 7.09 -13.24 36.02
C ALA A 381 6.82 -12.77 37.45
N ASN A 382 5.82 -13.33 38.09
CA ASN A 382 5.41 -13.03 39.46
C ASN A 382 5.02 -11.57 39.67
N ILE A 383 4.29 -10.97 38.71
CA ILE A 383 3.80 -9.58 38.75
C ILE A 383 2.27 -9.57 38.86
N LYS A 384 1.74 -8.59 39.60
CA LYS A 384 0.30 -8.42 39.81
C LYS A 384 -0.36 -7.49 38.82
N SER A 385 0.44 -6.66 38.18
CA SER A 385 -0.03 -5.73 37.16
C SER A 385 0.93 -5.67 35.99
N THR A 386 0.43 -5.45 34.79
CA THR A 386 1.26 -5.40 33.57
C THR A 386 0.63 -4.57 32.47
N GLU A 387 1.47 -3.90 31.68
CA GLU A 387 1.04 -3.40 30.36
C GLU A 387 1.11 -4.52 29.32
N PHE A 388 0.06 -4.64 28.53
CA PHE A 388 0.01 -5.54 27.39
C PHE A 388 -0.74 -4.91 26.22
N LEU A 389 -0.11 -4.79 25.08
CA LEU A 389 -0.61 -4.04 23.91
C LEU A 389 -0.99 -2.59 24.27
N ASP A 390 -2.29 -2.25 24.20
CA ASP A 390 -2.85 -0.91 24.45
C ASP A 390 -3.54 -0.82 25.83
N VAL A 391 -3.40 -1.83 26.69
CA VAL A 391 -4.11 -1.93 27.97
C VAL A 391 -3.16 -2.23 29.13
N PHE A 392 -3.43 -1.62 30.26
CA PHE A 392 -2.82 -1.97 31.54
C PHE A 392 -3.81 -2.85 32.31
N LEU A 393 -3.35 -3.98 32.80
CA LEU A 393 -4.15 -5.01 33.48
C LEU A 393 -3.69 -5.11 34.93
N GLU A 394 -4.61 -5.24 35.88
CA GLU A 394 -4.35 -5.37 37.30
C GLU A 394 -5.15 -6.53 37.90
N LEU A 395 -4.46 -7.54 38.41
CA LEU A 395 -5.12 -8.77 38.96
C LEU A 395 -5.78 -8.53 40.31
N GLU A 396 -5.23 -7.68 41.16
CA GLU A 396 -5.74 -7.47 42.52
C GLU A 396 -7.13 -6.85 42.51
N THR A 397 -7.33 -5.85 41.66
CA THR A 397 -8.62 -5.14 41.54
C THR A 397 -9.51 -5.69 40.44
N GLY A 398 -8.94 -6.47 39.51
CA GLY A 398 -9.63 -6.88 38.27
C GLY A 398 -9.87 -5.74 37.27
N ILE A 399 -9.24 -4.58 37.49
CA ILE A 399 -9.38 -3.37 36.66
C ILE A 399 -8.45 -3.43 35.45
N TYR A 400 -8.94 -2.94 34.32
CA TYR A 400 -8.09 -2.64 33.17
C TYR A 400 -8.34 -1.23 32.66
N ARG A 401 -7.29 -0.58 32.16
CA ARG A 401 -7.34 0.80 31.69
C ARG A 401 -6.47 1.00 30.46
N PRO A 402 -6.76 2.01 29.62
CA PRO A 402 -5.92 2.34 28.47
C PRO A 402 -4.46 2.55 28.91
N PHE A 403 -3.54 1.93 28.18
CA PHE A 403 -2.11 2.11 28.38
C PHE A 403 -1.50 2.94 27.23
N MET A 404 -0.64 3.85 27.59
CA MET A 404 0.11 4.67 26.65
C MET A 404 1.55 4.74 27.11
N LYS A 405 2.49 4.34 26.24
CA LYS A 405 3.92 4.42 26.55
C LYS A 405 4.33 5.85 26.86
N ALA A 406 5.25 6.01 27.79
CA ALA A 406 5.83 7.32 28.10
C ALA A 406 6.33 8.00 26.80
N ASN A 407 6.11 9.32 26.70
CA ASN A 407 6.44 10.13 25.52
C ASN A 407 5.65 9.85 24.23
N ASN A 408 4.60 9.01 24.26
CA ASN A 408 3.78 8.73 23.11
C ASN A 408 2.43 9.49 23.17
N VAL A 409 2.47 10.82 23.09
CA VAL A 409 1.26 11.65 23.08
C VAL A 409 0.39 11.31 21.86
N PRO A 410 -0.93 11.11 22.03
CA PRO A 410 -1.82 10.87 20.91
C PRO A 410 -1.82 12.08 19.95
N VAL A 411 -1.77 11.82 18.64
CA VAL A 411 -1.90 12.84 17.61
C VAL A 411 -2.91 12.37 16.58
N TYR A 412 -3.90 13.19 16.30
CA TYR A 412 -4.98 12.85 15.39
C TYR A 412 -4.87 13.61 14.07
N VAL A 413 -5.63 13.14 13.09
CA VAL A 413 -5.85 13.89 11.85
C VAL A 413 -6.58 15.19 12.21
N HIS A 414 -6.03 16.32 11.79
CA HIS A 414 -6.59 17.64 12.08
C HIS A 414 -7.94 17.87 11.38
N ALA A 415 -8.85 18.58 12.02
CA ALA A 415 -10.18 18.89 11.48
C ALA A 415 -10.15 19.63 10.13
N GLN A 416 -9.10 20.43 9.88
CA GLN A 416 -8.88 21.15 8.61
C GLN A 416 -8.12 20.33 7.57
N SER A 417 -7.70 19.10 7.87
CA SER A 417 -7.03 18.22 6.91
C SER A 417 -7.93 17.90 5.72
N ASN A 418 -7.34 17.66 4.56
CA ASN A 418 -8.07 17.37 3.32
C ASN A 418 -8.62 15.94 3.28
N HIS A 419 -9.26 15.51 4.38
CA HIS A 419 -10.00 14.25 4.46
C HIS A 419 -11.50 14.45 4.17
N PRO A 420 -12.19 13.41 3.68
CA PRO A 420 -13.65 13.43 3.59
C PRO A 420 -14.29 13.82 4.93
N GLN A 421 -15.33 14.66 4.90
CA GLN A 421 -15.96 15.15 6.12
C GLN A 421 -16.52 14.03 7.00
N THR A 422 -17.03 12.96 6.37
CA THR A 422 -17.50 11.76 7.08
C THR A 422 -16.46 11.12 7.96
N ILE A 423 -15.17 11.06 7.51
CA ILE A 423 -14.05 10.52 8.30
C ILE A 423 -13.78 11.43 9.49
N LYS A 424 -13.73 12.75 9.27
CA LYS A 424 -13.48 13.73 10.34
C LYS A 424 -14.57 13.70 11.41
N ASN A 425 -15.83 13.67 11.01
CA ASN A 425 -16.96 13.62 11.94
C ASN A 425 -17.05 12.31 12.76
N GLN A 426 -16.45 11.23 12.25
CA GLN A 426 -16.42 9.96 12.96
C GLN A 426 -15.25 9.85 13.95
N LEU A 427 -14.21 10.68 13.80
CA LEU A 427 -12.98 10.54 14.59
C LEU A 427 -13.21 10.67 16.10
N PRO A 428 -13.91 11.69 16.64
CA PRO A 428 -14.18 11.79 18.08
C PRO A 428 -14.96 10.58 18.62
N LYS A 429 -15.97 10.13 17.89
CA LYS A 429 -16.78 8.94 18.25
C LYS A 429 -15.94 7.66 18.28
N MET A 430 -15.03 7.50 17.31
CA MET A 430 -14.13 6.34 17.27
C MET A 430 -13.15 6.34 18.44
N ILE A 431 -12.67 7.51 18.86
CA ILE A 431 -11.78 7.64 20.03
C ILE A 431 -12.56 7.31 21.30
N SER A 432 -13.74 7.89 21.50
CA SER A 432 -14.63 7.59 22.62
C SER A 432 -14.88 6.09 22.74
N LYS A 433 -15.29 5.46 21.64
CA LYS A 433 -15.56 4.01 21.62
C LYS A 433 -14.32 3.17 21.93
N ARG A 434 -13.15 3.54 21.36
CA ARG A 434 -11.90 2.83 21.66
C ARG A 434 -11.54 2.93 23.15
N LEU A 435 -11.56 4.13 23.72
CA LEU A 435 -11.25 4.34 25.14
C LEU A 435 -12.26 3.62 26.05
N SER A 436 -13.56 3.66 25.72
CA SER A 436 -14.58 2.93 26.46
C SER A 436 -14.33 1.43 26.47
N ASN A 437 -13.93 0.87 25.32
CA ASN A 437 -13.59 -0.56 25.22
C ASN A 437 -12.31 -0.95 25.97
N LEU A 438 -11.40 0.00 26.19
CA LEU A 438 -10.14 -0.21 26.93
C LEU A 438 -10.26 0.16 28.42
N SER A 439 -11.44 0.52 28.89
CA SER A 439 -11.71 0.92 30.29
C SER A 439 -12.71 -0.04 30.92
N SER A 440 -12.40 -0.55 32.11
CA SER A 440 -13.27 -1.46 32.86
C SER A 440 -14.56 -0.80 33.32
N SER A 441 -14.53 0.51 33.63
CA SER A 441 -15.69 1.30 34.08
C SER A 441 -15.68 2.75 33.54
N SER A 442 -16.76 3.49 33.82
CA SER A 442 -16.86 4.92 33.47
C SER A 442 -15.87 5.78 34.24
N GLU A 443 -15.58 5.47 35.48
CA GLU A 443 -14.60 6.16 36.35
C GLU A 443 -13.18 6.00 35.77
N VAL A 444 -12.82 4.78 35.34
CA VAL A 444 -11.55 4.46 34.69
C VAL A 444 -11.43 5.20 33.37
N PHE A 445 -12.49 5.25 32.57
CA PHE A 445 -12.53 6.04 31.34
C PHE A 445 -12.30 7.53 31.61
N ASN A 446 -13.01 8.12 32.58
CA ASN A 446 -12.89 9.53 32.91
C ASN A 446 -11.48 9.90 33.39
N SER A 447 -10.84 9.02 34.15
CA SER A 447 -9.44 9.15 34.57
C SER A 447 -8.44 9.09 33.43
N ALA A 448 -8.69 8.24 32.45
CA ALA A 448 -7.79 8.02 31.30
C ALA A 448 -8.00 9.00 30.13
N ALA A 449 -9.18 9.63 30.02
CA ALA A 449 -9.58 10.46 28.88
C ALA A 449 -8.80 11.77 28.67
N PRO A 450 -8.29 12.50 29.71
CA PRO A 450 -7.73 13.84 29.54
C PRO A 450 -6.62 13.95 28.48
N PRO A 451 -5.60 13.09 28.39
CA PRO A 451 -4.57 13.17 27.35
C PRO A 451 -5.14 13.07 25.95
N TYR A 452 -6.14 12.21 25.74
CA TYR A 452 -6.80 12.00 24.45
C TYR A 452 -7.70 13.16 24.09
N GLN A 453 -8.41 13.72 25.08
CA GLN A 453 -9.24 14.92 24.91
C GLN A 453 -8.38 16.14 24.52
N ASN A 454 -7.24 16.32 25.18
CA ASN A 454 -6.31 17.40 24.85
C ASN A 454 -5.75 17.27 23.44
N ALA A 455 -5.36 16.05 23.04
CA ALA A 455 -4.90 15.77 21.69
C ALA A 455 -5.98 16.00 20.63
N LEU A 456 -7.23 15.67 20.95
CA LEU A 456 -8.38 15.92 20.08
C LEU A 456 -8.61 17.43 19.90
N LYS A 457 -8.59 18.19 21.01
CA LYS A 457 -8.71 19.65 21.01
C LYS A 457 -7.57 20.32 20.22
N GLN A 458 -6.32 19.89 20.39
CA GLN A 458 -5.17 20.36 19.61
C GLN A 458 -5.31 20.05 18.11
N SER A 459 -6.03 18.97 17.78
CA SER A 459 -6.34 18.62 16.39
C SER A 459 -7.56 19.36 15.82
N GLY A 460 -8.09 20.38 16.54
CA GLY A 460 -9.16 21.27 16.07
C GLY A 460 -10.57 20.71 16.20
N TYR A 461 -10.79 19.75 17.11
CA TYR A 461 -12.12 19.21 17.41
C TYR A 461 -12.64 19.78 18.74
N ALA A 462 -13.92 20.14 18.76
CA ALA A 462 -14.59 20.68 19.95
C ALA A 462 -15.35 19.60 20.76
N GLU A 463 -15.58 18.44 20.15
CA GLU A 463 -16.36 17.36 20.74
C GLU A 463 -15.69 16.79 21.99
N GLN A 464 -16.51 16.55 23.02
CA GLN A 464 -16.09 15.88 24.25
C GLN A 464 -16.14 14.36 24.07
N LEU A 465 -15.15 13.68 24.63
CA LEU A 465 -15.13 12.22 24.71
C LEU A 465 -16.19 11.74 25.70
N GLN A 466 -16.91 10.71 25.35
CA GLN A 466 -18.00 10.17 26.16
C GLN A 466 -17.84 8.66 26.33
N TYR A 467 -18.05 8.18 27.55
CA TYR A 467 -18.08 6.75 27.81
C TYR A 467 -19.32 6.12 27.18
N SER A 468 -19.10 5.07 26.38
CA SER A 468 -20.17 4.28 25.76
C SER A 468 -19.65 2.88 25.53
N LYS A 469 -19.96 1.96 26.44
CA LYS A 469 -19.68 0.54 26.27
C LYS A 469 -20.91 -0.10 25.63
N GLU A 470 -21.01 -0.02 24.31
CA GLU A 470 -22.05 -0.71 23.54
C GLU A 470 -21.62 -2.14 23.27
N ASP A 471 -22.51 -3.09 23.46
CA ASP A 471 -22.35 -4.46 22.96
C ASP A 471 -22.04 -4.44 21.47
N GLN A 472 -21.00 -5.15 21.06
CA GLN A 472 -20.64 -5.16 19.64
C GLN A 472 -21.78 -5.82 18.84
N PRO A 473 -22.51 -5.08 17.98
CA PRO A 473 -23.52 -5.71 17.16
C PRO A 473 -22.85 -6.71 16.26
N GLN A 474 -23.34 -7.96 16.27
CA GLN A 474 -22.87 -8.99 15.36
C GLN A 474 -22.87 -8.46 13.93
N LYS A 475 -21.69 -8.38 13.31
CA LYS A 475 -21.54 -7.92 11.94
C LYS A 475 -22.30 -8.88 11.02
N ARG A 476 -23.51 -8.50 10.60
CA ARG A 476 -24.26 -9.25 9.57
C ARG A 476 -23.40 -9.28 8.31
N LYS A 477 -22.99 -10.47 7.86
CA LYS A 477 -22.30 -10.66 6.56
C LYS A 477 -23.22 -10.16 5.45
N ARG A 478 -22.85 -9.03 4.82
CA ARG A 478 -23.61 -8.50 3.68
C ARG A 478 -23.33 -9.35 2.45
N SER A 479 -24.31 -10.07 1.95
CA SER A 479 -24.20 -10.92 0.75
C SER A 479 -24.14 -10.14 -0.58
N ARG A 480 -24.34 -8.82 -0.57
CA ARG A 480 -24.43 -8.02 -1.81
C ARG A 480 -23.03 -7.62 -2.30
N LYS A 481 -22.67 -8.05 -3.51
CA LYS A 481 -21.47 -7.59 -4.22
C LYS A 481 -21.69 -6.15 -4.73
N ILE A 482 -21.21 -5.16 -3.97
CA ILE A 482 -21.33 -3.73 -4.29
C ILE A 482 -20.21 -3.33 -5.26
N LEU A 483 -20.57 -2.60 -6.31
CA LEU A 483 -19.63 -1.95 -7.21
C LEU A 483 -19.35 -0.52 -6.71
N TRP A 484 -18.14 -0.28 -6.24
CA TRP A 484 -17.74 1.00 -5.68
C TRP A 484 -17.12 1.92 -6.73
N PHE A 485 -17.56 3.17 -6.80
CA PHE A 485 -16.79 4.26 -7.41
C PHE A 485 -16.04 5.01 -6.30
N ASN A 486 -14.70 5.12 -6.43
CA ASN A 486 -13.85 5.70 -5.40
C ASN A 486 -13.15 6.99 -5.90
N PRO A 487 -13.89 8.09 -6.19
CA PRO A 487 -13.27 9.34 -6.61
C PRO A 487 -12.36 9.87 -5.50
N PRO A 488 -11.26 10.58 -5.83
CA PRO A 488 -10.46 11.26 -4.84
C PRO A 488 -11.24 12.41 -4.19
N TYR A 489 -10.95 12.66 -2.92
CA TYR A 489 -11.51 13.79 -2.20
C TYR A 489 -10.60 15.02 -2.28
N SER A 490 -11.17 16.20 -2.48
CA SER A 490 -10.50 17.47 -2.26
C SER A 490 -11.50 18.56 -1.88
N GLN A 491 -11.14 19.35 -0.87
CA GLN A 491 -11.93 20.52 -0.45
C GLN A 491 -12.04 21.58 -1.56
N SER A 492 -11.08 21.61 -2.48
CA SER A 492 -11.08 22.51 -3.65
C SER A 492 -12.09 22.10 -4.73
N VAL A 493 -12.66 20.89 -4.66
CA VAL A 493 -13.65 20.42 -5.64
C VAL A 493 -15.04 20.79 -5.21
N LYS A 494 -15.74 21.61 -6.01
CA LYS A 494 -17.10 22.07 -5.74
C LYS A 494 -18.18 21.20 -6.39
N THR A 495 -17.81 20.43 -7.39
CA THR A 495 -18.73 19.49 -8.04
C THR A 495 -19.08 18.35 -7.08
N ASN A 496 -20.35 18.16 -6.78
CA ASN A 496 -20.80 16.97 -6.05
C ASN A 496 -20.74 15.75 -6.97
N LEU A 497 -19.53 15.17 -7.11
CA LEU A 497 -19.28 14.02 -7.97
C LEU A 497 -20.14 12.82 -7.59
N GLY A 498 -20.35 12.58 -6.28
CA GLY A 498 -21.12 11.44 -5.81
C GLY A 498 -22.57 11.51 -6.26
N ALA A 499 -23.24 12.65 -6.04
CA ALA A 499 -24.63 12.85 -6.42
C ALA A 499 -24.81 12.79 -7.95
N LYS A 500 -23.94 13.50 -8.72
CA LYS A 500 -23.99 13.50 -10.19
C LYS A 500 -23.72 12.12 -10.77
N PHE A 501 -22.77 11.38 -10.22
CA PHE A 501 -22.49 10.00 -10.64
C PHE A 501 -23.70 9.08 -10.40
N LEU A 502 -24.31 9.12 -9.22
CA LEU A 502 -25.50 8.31 -8.91
C LEU A 502 -26.71 8.70 -9.78
N PHE A 503 -26.81 9.98 -10.14
CA PHE A 503 -27.80 10.42 -11.13
C PHE A 503 -27.56 9.76 -12.52
N LEU A 504 -26.29 9.66 -12.98
CA LEU A 504 -25.98 8.96 -14.22
C LEU A 504 -26.33 7.47 -14.15
N ILE A 505 -26.14 6.82 -12.99
CA ILE A 505 -26.57 5.42 -12.80
C ILE A 505 -28.10 5.29 -13.01
N ASP A 506 -28.88 6.16 -12.41
CA ASP A 506 -30.35 6.13 -12.58
C ASP A 506 -30.76 6.47 -14.02
N LYS A 507 -30.13 7.48 -14.64
CA LYS A 507 -30.41 7.91 -16.01
C LYS A 507 -30.23 6.76 -17.03
N HIS A 508 -29.10 6.06 -16.96
CA HIS A 508 -28.73 5.08 -17.98
C HIS A 508 -29.22 3.66 -17.70
N PHE A 509 -29.36 3.30 -16.40
CA PHE A 509 -29.76 1.93 -16.03
C PHE A 509 -31.16 1.83 -15.49
N GLY A 510 -31.79 2.96 -15.09
CA GLY A 510 -33.13 2.95 -14.46
C GLY A 510 -34.25 2.29 -15.26
N LYS A 511 -34.16 2.33 -16.60
CA LYS A 511 -35.13 1.73 -17.54
C LYS A 511 -34.54 0.59 -18.36
N SER A 512 -33.29 0.13 -18.08
CA SER A 512 -32.62 -0.91 -18.86
C SER A 512 -32.75 -2.30 -18.21
N ASN A 513 -32.46 -3.35 -18.96
CA ASN A 513 -32.38 -4.74 -18.46
C ASN A 513 -31.27 -4.89 -17.39
N LEU A 514 -30.34 -3.93 -17.33
CA LEU A 514 -29.25 -3.88 -16.34
C LEU A 514 -29.67 -3.25 -15.00
N LYS A 515 -30.90 -2.73 -14.84
CA LYS A 515 -31.43 -2.11 -13.61
C LYS A 515 -31.27 -3.02 -12.38
N LYS A 516 -31.49 -4.34 -12.55
CA LYS A 516 -31.35 -5.31 -11.47
C LYS A 516 -29.91 -5.33 -10.89
N TYR A 517 -28.92 -5.08 -11.74
CA TYR A 517 -27.50 -5.20 -11.40
C TYR A 517 -26.85 -3.85 -11.08
N PHE A 518 -27.31 -2.76 -11.71
CA PHE A 518 -26.75 -1.41 -11.57
C PHE A 518 -27.83 -0.42 -11.14
N ASN A 519 -27.85 -0.16 -9.84
CA ASN A 519 -28.75 0.78 -9.20
C ASN A 519 -28.13 1.32 -7.91
N ARG A 520 -28.73 2.29 -7.24
CA ARG A 520 -28.21 2.90 -6.01
C ARG A 520 -27.98 1.92 -4.84
N LYS A 521 -28.56 0.72 -4.87
CA LYS A 521 -28.35 -0.31 -3.82
C LYS A 521 -27.08 -1.13 -4.10
N THR A 522 -26.72 -1.33 -5.37
CA THR A 522 -25.61 -2.16 -5.82
C THR A 522 -24.40 -1.38 -6.32
N VAL A 523 -24.58 -0.08 -6.63
CA VAL A 523 -23.51 0.86 -6.98
C VAL A 523 -23.44 1.93 -5.93
N LYS A 524 -22.24 2.14 -5.36
CA LYS A 524 -22.01 3.08 -4.26
C LYS A 524 -20.81 3.98 -4.55
N VAL A 525 -20.77 5.12 -3.88
CA VAL A 525 -19.64 6.06 -3.91
C VAL A 525 -18.96 6.04 -2.55
N SER A 526 -17.61 5.95 -2.57
CA SER A 526 -16.78 6.15 -1.39
C SER A 526 -15.57 6.97 -1.79
N TYR A 527 -15.38 8.11 -1.19
CA TYR A 527 -14.26 8.98 -1.51
C TYR A 527 -12.93 8.40 -1.00
N SER A 528 -11.92 8.41 -1.85
CA SER A 528 -10.55 8.01 -1.51
C SER A 528 -9.72 9.22 -1.07
N CYS A 529 -8.79 8.99 -0.15
CA CYS A 529 -7.85 10.02 0.30
C CYS A 529 -6.76 10.28 -0.75
N MET A 530 -6.28 11.52 -0.78
CA MET A 530 -5.07 11.90 -1.51
C MET A 530 -3.83 11.57 -0.67
N PRO A 531 -2.61 11.58 -1.25
CA PRO A 531 -1.37 11.37 -0.51
C PRO A 531 -1.23 12.33 0.68
N ASN A 532 -0.79 11.82 1.82
CA ASN A 532 -0.54 12.57 3.03
C ASN A 532 0.90 13.13 3.09
N MET A 533 1.25 13.84 4.17
CA MET A 533 2.59 14.40 4.35
C MET A 533 3.70 13.33 4.40
N GLU A 534 3.40 12.12 4.89
CA GLU A 534 4.35 11.00 4.86
C GLU A 534 4.74 10.59 3.44
N ALA A 535 3.77 10.62 2.52
CA ALA A 535 4.02 10.37 1.10
C ALA A 535 4.87 11.49 0.44
N VAL A 536 4.75 12.75 0.92
CA VAL A 536 5.60 13.87 0.49
C VAL A 536 7.04 13.62 0.91
N ILE A 537 7.27 13.25 2.17
CA ILE A 537 8.60 12.91 2.71
C ILE A 537 9.21 11.74 1.94
N SER A 538 8.45 10.66 1.74
CA SER A 538 8.92 9.49 0.98
C SER A 538 9.29 9.84 -0.47
N GLY A 539 8.54 10.76 -1.09
CA GLY A 539 8.82 11.28 -2.43
C GLY A 539 10.10 12.11 -2.47
N HIS A 540 10.33 12.94 -1.45
CA HIS A 540 11.55 13.72 -1.27
C HIS A 540 12.77 12.79 -1.10
N ASN A 541 12.73 11.86 -0.15
CA ASN A 541 13.82 10.91 0.11
C ASN A 541 14.23 10.15 -1.15
N ARG A 542 13.25 9.67 -1.92
CA ARG A 542 13.54 8.99 -3.19
C ARG A 542 14.27 9.90 -4.18
N LYS A 543 13.86 11.17 -4.26
CA LYS A 543 14.50 12.15 -5.14
C LYS A 543 15.95 12.41 -4.73
N VAL A 544 16.21 12.61 -3.42
CA VAL A 544 17.55 12.82 -2.88
C VAL A 544 18.46 11.62 -3.13
N LEU A 545 17.98 10.40 -2.84
CA LEU A 545 18.75 9.16 -3.08
C LEU A 545 19.09 8.95 -4.56
N CYS A 546 18.16 9.26 -5.48
CA CYS A 546 18.42 9.16 -6.92
C CYS A 546 19.37 10.24 -7.46
N SER A 547 19.56 11.34 -6.75
CA SER A 547 20.42 12.46 -7.17
C SER A 547 21.83 12.37 -6.60
N SER A 548 22.09 11.46 -5.65
CA SER A 548 23.42 11.26 -5.05
C SER A 548 24.39 10.64 -6.04
N PRO A 549 25.60 11.19 -6.22
CA PRO A 549 26.56 10.73 -7.25
C PRO A 549 27.13 9.31 -7.04
N GLU A 550 26.93 8.71 -5.89
CA GLU A 550 27.46 7.38 -5.54
C GLU A 550 26.67 6.20 -6.17
N VAL A 551 25.48 6.44 -6.72
CA VAL A 551 24.80 5.46 -7.56
C VAL A 551 25.41 5.55 -8.94
N GLY A 552 26.46 4.79 -9.21
CA GLY A 552 27.29 4.78 -10.40
C GLY A 552 26.54 4.47 -11.71
N ILE A 553 25.59 5.35 -12.07
CA ILE A 553 25.14 5.48 -13.44
C ILE A 553 26.10 6.52 -14.05
N PRO A 554 27.00 6.10 -14.96
CA PRO A 554 27.89 7.05 -15.61
C PRO A 554 27.01 8.13 -16.24
N SER A 555 27.22 9.38 -15.86
CA SER A 555 26.69 10.56 -16.55
C SER A 555 27.26 10.58 -17.97
N ARG A 556 26.74 9.69 -18.82
CA ARG A 556 26.86 9.90 -20.26
C ARG A 556 26.18 11.24 -20.51
N THR A 557 26.94 12.21 -20.99
CA THR A 557 26.40 13.41 -21.60
C THR A 557 25.36 12.97 -22.64
N LYS A 558 24.07 12.93 -22.23
CA LYS A 558 22.98 12.50 -23.09
C LYS A 558 22.91 13.53 -24.20
N LYS A 559 23.34 13.13 -25.41
CA LYS A 559 23.03 13.95 -26.60
C LYS A 559 21.52 14.11 -26.66
N ASP A 560 21.02 15.32 -26.58
CA ASP A 560 19.58 15.59 -26.63
C ASP A 560 19.03 15.41 -28.05
N CYS A 561 19.92 15.41 -29.07
CA CYS A 561 19.58 15.25 -30.47
C CYS A 561 20.71 14.61 -31.28
N ASN A 562 20.35 13.82 -32.29
CA ASN A 562 21.27 13.23 -33.28
C ASN A 562 20.71 13.33 -34.72
N CYS A 563 19.99 14.38 -35.03
CA CYS A 563 19.48 14.64 -36.39
C CYS A 563 20.63 15.05 -37.33
N ARG A 564 20.66 14.48 -38.56
CA ARG A 564 21.73 14.70 -39.54
C ARG A 564 21.88 16.18 -39.93
N GLY A 565 20.78 16.94 -40.03
CA GLY A 565 20.79 18.39 -40.29
C GLY A 565 20.86 19.26 -39.02
N GLY A 566 21.26 18.67 -37.88
CA GLY A 566 21.35 19.38 -36.58
C GLY A 566 19.98 19.82 -36.03
N VAL A 567 20.00 20.86 -35.16
CA VAL A 567 18.82 21.40 -34.49
C VAL A 567 17.74 21.91 -35.46
N PRO A 568 18.06 22.57 -36.58
CA PRO A 568 17.04 23.06 -37.52
C PRO A 568 16.19 21.95 -38.16
N SER A 569 16.76 20.75 -38.36
CA SER A 569 16.04 19.59 -38.90
C SER A 569 15.34 18.73 -37.82
N CYS A 570 15.48 19.08 -36.56
CA CYS A 570 14.94 18.34 -35.48
C CYS A 570 13.45 18.68 -35.22
N PRO A 571 12.53 17.71 -35.21
CA PRO A 571 11.11 17.98 -34.98
C PRO A 571 10.80 18.56 -33.57
N LEU A 572 11.75 18.48 -32.63
CA LEU A 572 11.66 19.04 -31.28
C LEU A 572 12.81 19.99 -30.93
N GLN A 573 13.34 20.73 -31.94
CA GLN A 573 14.35 21.75 -31.71
C GLN A 573 15.53 21.30 -30.86
N GLY A 574 16.10 20.14 -31.16
CA GLY A 574 17.25 19.58 -30.45
C GLY A 574 16.91 18.61 -29.31
N LYS A 575 15.65 18.33 -29.01
CA LYS A 575 15.23 17.48 -27.89
C LYS A 575 14.62 16.14 -28.30
N CYS A 576 14.88 15.63 -29.49
CA CYS A 576 14.22 14.45 -30.04
C CYS A 576 14.61 13.12 -29.34
N LEU A 577 15.74 13.06 -28.64
CA LEU A 577 16.18 11.88 -27.91
C LEU A 577 15.62 11.79 -26.48
N THR A 578 14.79 12.75 -26.07
CA THR A 578 14.11 12.69 -24.76
C THR A 578 13.21 11.45 -24.68
N GLN A 579 13.31 10.72 -23.57
CA GLN A 579 12.56 9.49 -23.29
C GLN A 579 11.40 9.73 -22.32
N SER A 580 10.46 8.79 -22.29
CA SER A 580 9.32 8.77 -21.37
C SER A 580 8.54 10.08 -21.37
N VAL A 581 8.15 10.53 -22.56
CA VAL A 581 7.50 11.83 -22.81
C VAL A 581 6.06 11.66 -23.29
N ILE A 582 5.26 12.68 -22.95
CA ILE A 582 3.98 12.94 -23.58
C ILE A 582 4.16 14.13 -24.51
N TYR A 583 3.81 13.93 -25.75
CA TYR A 583 3.96 14.91 -26.79
C TYR A 583 2.60 15.34 -27.35
N LYS A 584 2.60 16.49 -27.99
CA LYS A 584 1.48 17.07 -28.72
C LYS A 584 1.88 17.26 -30.17
N ALA A 585 0.99 16.89 -31.08
CA ALA A 585 1.08 17.20 -32.50
C ALA A 585 -0.08 18.12 -32.88
N ASP A 586 0.23 19.35 -33.22
CA ASP A 586 -0.71 20.33 -33.75
C ASP A 586 -0.65 20.28 -35.28
N VAL A 587 -1.74 19.86 -35.92
CA VAL A 587 -1.87 19.75 -37.38
C VAL A 587 -2.71 20.89 -37.89
N THR A 588 -2.10 21.75 -38.68
CA THR A 588 -2.79 22.89 -39.32
C THR A 588 -3.11 22.55 -40.78
N VAL A 589 -4.39 22.66 -41.15
CA VAL A 589 -4.95 22.47 -42.49
C VAL A 589 -5.89 23.63 -42.76
N ASP A 590 -5.73 24.36 -43.86
CA ASP A 590 -6.60 25.48 -44.26
C ASP A 590 -6.84 26.47 -43.10
N ASN A 591 -5.78 26.85 -42.38
CA ASN A 591 -5.79 27.75 -41.19
C ASN A 591 -6.57 27.21 -39.98
N LYS A 592 -7.03 25.95 -40.00
CA LYS A 592 -7.63 25.29 -38.84
C LYS A 592 -6.64 24.30 -38.20
N THR A 593 -6.43 24.44 -36.92
CA THR A 593 -5.51 23.57 -36.19
C THR A 593 -6.30 22.49 -35.41
N SER A 594 -5.88 21.24 -35.59
CA SER A 594 -6.34 20.10 -34.82
C SER A 594 -5.20 19.51 -33.97
N SER A 595 -5.47 19.00 -32.80
CA SER A 595 -4.45 18.58 -31.83
C SER A 595 -4.57 17.11 -31.47
N TYR A 596 -3.42 16.43 -31.51
CA TYR A 596 -3.26 15.05 -31.02
C TYR A 596 -2.29 14.98 -29.86
N ILE A 597 -2.62 14.23 -28.82
CA ILE A 597 -1.77 13.93 -27.66
C ILE A 597 -1.40 12.45 -27.72
N GLY A 598 -0.11 12.15 -27.59
CA GLY A 598 0.40 10.77 -27.56
C GLY A 598 1.58 10.62 -26.62
N LEU A 599 2.02 9.40 -26.39
CA LEU A 599 3.17 9.08 -25.55
C LEU A 599 4.29 8.36 -26.31
N ALA A 600 5.53 8.55 -25.82
CA ALA A 600 6.70 7.77 -26.20
C ALA A 600 7.38 7.25 -24.94
N SER A 601 7.51 5.93 -24.78
CA SER A 601 8.25 5.31 -23.67
C SER A 601 9.75 5.30 -23.92
N ASN A 602 10.15 5.05 -25.16
CA ASN A 602 11.51 5.19 -25.65
C ASN A 602 11.74 6.66 -26.06
N THR A 603 12.67 6.92 -26.97
CA THR A 603 12.91 8.28 -27.46
C THR A 603 11.73 8.82 -28.26
N PHE A 604 11.50 10.14 -28.22
CA PHE A 604 10.52 10.76 -29.10
C PHE A 604 10.89 10.55 -30.57
N LYS A 605 12.19 10.51 -30.91
CA LYS A 605 12.66 10.29 -32.28
C LYS A 605 12.13 9.00 -32.87
N GLU A 606 12.19 7.89 -32.14
CA GLU A 606 11.63 6.60 -32.58
C GLU A 606 10.12 6.71 -32.83
N ARG A 607 9.40 7.36 -31.92
CA ARG A 607 7.95 7.56 -32.07
C ARG A 607 7.61 8.46 -33.25
N TYR A 608 8.39 9.51 -33.47
CA TYR A 608 8.29 10.40 -34.63
C TYR A 608 8.51 9.63 -35.95
N THR A 609 9.57 8.81 -36.03
CA THR A 609 9.83 7.96 -37.21
C THR A 609 8.66 7.02 -37.50
N ASN A 610 8.07 6.42 -36.45
CA ASN A 610 6.89 5.56 -36.59
C ASN A 610 5.68 6.34 -37.13
N HIS A 611 5.49 7.59 -36.71
CA HIS A 611 4.43 8.44 -37.25
C HIS A 611 4.68 8.77 -38.72
N ILE A 612 5.89 9.21 -39.08
CA ILE A 612 6.23 9.52 -40.48
C ILE A 612 6.03 8.27 -41.36
N SER A 613 6.47 7.09 -40.90
CA SER A 613 6.22 5.85 -41.60
C SER A 613 4.72 5.58 -41.80
N SER A 614 3.89 5.83 -40.77
CA SER A 614 2.44 5.64 -40.89
C SER A 614 1.73 6.66 -41.79
N PHE A 615 2.34 7.86 -41.98
CA PHE A 615 1.81 8.86 -42.90
C PHE A 615 2.17 8.54 -44.36
N ASN A 616 3.19 7.71 -44.60
CA ASN A 616 3.67 7.34 -45.93
C ASN A 616 3.29 5.93 -46.39
N ASN A 617 2.73 5.11 -45.50
CA ASN A 617 2.32 3.74 -45.82
C ASN A 617 0.83 3.54 -45.49
N GLU A 618 0.02 3.32 -46.53
CA GLU A 618 -1.42 3.17 -46.42
C GLU A 618 -1.85 2.02 -45.50
N LYS A 619 -1.07 0.92 -45.42
CA LYS A 619 -1.31 -0.20 -44.50
C LYS A 619 -1.38 0.25 -43.04
N HIS A 620 -0.79 1.38 -42.69
CA HIS A 620 -0.78 1.93 -41.35
C HIS A 620 -1.72 3.15 -41.16
N ARG A 621 -2.63 3.37 -42.12
CA ARG A 621 -3.60 4.47 -42.12
C ARG A 621 -4.39 4.56 -40.80
N GLU A 622 -4.89 3.44 -40.29
CA GLU A 622 -5.71 3.36 -39.08
C GLU A 622 -4.89 3.12 -37.79
N SER A 623 -3.55 3.19 -37.85
CA SER A 623 -2.67 2.89 -36.70
C SER A 623 -2.86 3.84 -35.53
N THR A 624 -3.19 5.12 -35.78
CA THR A 624 -3.53 6.14 -34.79
C THR A 624 -4.59 7.09 -35.37
N THR A 625 -5.30 7.79 -34.48
CA THR A 625 -6.24 8.84 -34.89
C THR A 625 -5.52 9.98 -35.64
N LEU A 626 -4.25 10.23 -35.31
CA LEU A 626 -3.40 11.19 -36.04
C LEU A 626 -3.13 10.69 -37.47
N SER A 627 -2.70 9.44 -37.66
CA SER A 627 -2.47 8.87 -39.00
C SER A 627 -3.73 8.92 -39.86
N LYS A 628 -4.86 8.50 -39.30
CA LYS A 628 -6.15 8.56 -39.98
C LYS A 628 -6.47 9.98 -40.47
N TYR A 629 -6.33 10.96 -39.58
CA TYR A 629 -6.59 12.36 -39.92
C TYR A 629 -5.65 12.88 -41.05
N ILE A 630 -4.37 12.49 -41.03
CA ILE A 630 -3.42 12.87 -42.09
C ILE A 630 -3.83 12.23 -43.43
N TRP A 631 -4.22 10.96 -43.44
CA TRP A 631 -4.68 10.29 -44.66
C TRP A 631 -5.98 10.89 -45.22
N GLU A 632 -6.95 11.20 -44.36
CA GLU A 632 -8.20 11.88 -44.77
C GLU A 632 -7.93 13.22 -45.44
N ASN A 633 -6.93 13.97 -44.99
CA ASN A 633 -6.55 15.24 -45.66
C ASN A 633 -5.77 15.00 -46.97
N LYS A 634 -4.90 13.97 -47.01
CA LYS A 634 -4.20 13.59 -48.27
C LYS A 634 -5.18 13.18 -49.35
N ASP A 635 -6.19 12.36 -49.05
CA ASP A 635 -7.22 11.93 -49.97
C ASP A 635 -8.04 13.11 -50.52
N GLN A 636 -8.13 14.20 -49.73
CA GLN A 636 -8.79 15.44 -50.15
C GLN A 636 -7.86 16.42 -50.88
N GLY A 637 -6.59 16.02 -51.11
CA GLY A 637 -5.59 16.88 -51.75
C GLY A 637 -5.17 18.12 -50.95
N LYS A 638 -5.40 18.13 -49.64
CA LYS A 638 -5.11 19.27 -48.78
C LYS A 638 -3.67 19.24 -48.27
N ASN A 639 -3.04 20.41 -48.23
CA ASN A 639 -1.74 20.58 -47.58
C ASN A 639 -1.91 20.70 -46.07
N PHE A 640 -0.97 20.12 -45.35
CA PHE A 640 -0.95 20.18 -43.88
C PHE A 640 0.46 20.43 -43.35
N GLN A 641 0.53 21.10 -42.21
CA GLN A 641 1.76 21.34 -41.47
C GLN A 641 1.61 20.76 -40.04
N ILE A 642 2.62 20.05 -39.52
CA ILE A 642 2.61 19.48 -38.20
C ILE A 642 3.67 20.11 -37.32
N ARG A 643 3.25 20.64 -36.17
CA ARG A 643 4.14 21.16 -35.12
C ARG A 643 4.14 20.22 -33.95
N TRP A 644 5.32 19.77 -33.55
CA TRP A 644 5.52 18.87 -32.42
C TRP A 644 6.01 19.59 -31.18
N SER A 645 5.53 19.19 -29.98
CA SER A 645 5.99 19.71 -28.70
C SER A 645 5.92 18.64 -27.60
N ILE A 646 6.86 18.68 -26.65
CA ILE A 646 6.78 17.87 -25.43
C ILE A 646 5.97 18.66 -24.40
N ILE A 647 4.93 18.05 -23.84
CA ILE A 647 4.06 18.67 -22.84
C ILE A 647 4.30 18.15 -21.43
N SER A 648 4.86 16.94 -21.28
CA SER A 648 5.21 16.38 -19.97
C SER A 648 6.20 15.22 -20.12
N SER A 649 6.99 14.97 -19.06
CA SER A 649 7.77 13.75 -18.91
C SER A 649 7.32 13.02 -17.64
N GLN A 650 7.15 11.72 -17.72
CA GLN A 650 6.68 10.89 -16.60
C GLN A 650 7.32 9.50 -16.69
N PRO A 651 7.63 8.85 -15.55
CA PRO A 651 8.12 7.47 -15.59
C PRO A 651 7.06 6.51 -16.13
N ALA A 652 7.50 5.50 -16.86
CA ALA A 652 6.68 4.37 -17.29
C ALA A 652 6.28 3.49 -16.10
N TYR A 653 5.72 2.30 -16.37
CA TYR A 653 5.35 1.36 -15.31
C TYR A 653 6.59 0.86 -14.55
N SER A 654 6.44 0.80 -13.25
CA SER A 654 7.39 0.12 -12.34
C SER A 654 6.59 -0.75 -11.36
N PRO A 655 7.03 -2.00 -11.08
CA PRO A 655 6.42 -2.86 -10.07
C PRO A 655 6.34 -2.19 -8.69
N ASN A 656 7.33 -1.38 -8.33
CA ASN A 656 7.38 -0.62 -7.07
C ASN A 656 6.21 0.35 -6.89
N SER A 657 5.76 1.00 -7.96
CA SER A 657 4.63 1.92 -7.94
C SER A 657 3.29 1.24 -8.26
N GLY A 658 3.33 0.10 -8.93
CA GLY A 658 2.13 -0.59 -9.44
C GLY A 658 1.31 0.25 -10.44
N THR A 659 1.84 1.38 -10.91
CA THR A 659 1.14 2.34 -11.75
C THR A 659 2.07 2.85 -12.87
N CYS A 660 1.57 2.89 -14.08
CA CYS A 660 2.24 3.56 -15.19
C CYS A 660 1.86 5.04 -15.21
N HIS A 661 2.76 5.89 -14.69
CA HIS A 661 2.51 7.33 -14.63
C HIS A 661 2.49 7.98 -16.02
N LEU A 662 3.23 7.41 -16.98
CA LEU A 662 3.26 7.87 -18.38
C LEU A 662 1.88 7.69 -19.03
N CYS A 663 1.31 6.47 -19.01
CA CYS A 663 -0.05 6.23 -19.54
C CYS A 663 -1.12 7.03 -18.80
N LEU A 664 -1.01 7.14 -17.47
CA LEU A 664 -1.98 7.88 -16.68
C LEU A 664 -1.97 9.37 -17.00
N MET A 665 -0.79 9.96 -17.23
CA MET A 665 -0.66 11.36 -17.58
C MET A 665 -1.19 11.65 -18.98
N GLU A 666 -0.88 10.80 -19.97
CA GLU A 666 -1.47 10.88 -21.33
C GLU A 666 -3.00 10.93 -21.26
N LYS A 667 -3.63 9.94 -20.59
CA LYS A 667 -5.07 9.90 -20.43
C LYS A 667 -5.64 11.14 -19.73
N THR A 668 -4.91 11.64 -18.72
CA THR A 668 -5.32 12.85 -17.99
C THR A 668 -5.31 14.07 -18.93
N LEU A 669 -4.26 14.24 -19.71
CA LEU A 669 -4.14 15.35 -20.66
C LEU A 669 -5.16 15.25 -21.80
N ILE A 670 -5.44 14.04 -22.31
CA ILE A 670 -6.52 13.83 -23.30
C ILE A 670 -7.87 14.24 -22.71
N LEU A 671 -8.20 13.81 -21.48
CA LEU A 671 -9.47 14.16 -20.85
C LEU A 671 -9.60 15.66 -20.57
N THR A 672 -8.52 16.29 -20.08
CA THR A 672 -8.52 17.70 -19.65
C THR A 672 -8.21 18.67 -20.76
N SER A 673 -7.92 18.21 -21.97
CA SER A 673 -7.67 19.06 -23.13
C SER A 673 -8.88 19.95 -23.42
N ASN A 674 -8.62 21.25 -23.55
CA ASN A 674 -9.62 22.25 -23.97
C ASN A 674 -9.43 22.68 -25.43
N HIS A 675 -8.62 21.94 -26.21
CA HIS A 675 -8.45 22.24 -27.61
C HIS A 675 -9.80 22.13 -28.36
N PRO A 676 -10.18 23.08 -29.22
CA PRO A 676 -11.47 23.08 -29.91
C PRO A 676 -11.65 21.84 -30.82
N ASN A 677 -10.56 21.38 -31.45
CA ASN A 677 -10.54 20.27 -32.38
C ASN A 677 -9.58 19.14 -31.91
N PRO A 678 -9.91 18.36 -30.86
CA PRO A 678 -9.06 17.25 -30.41
C PRO A 678 -9.22 16.06 -31.36
N LEU A 679 -8.11 15.46 -31.79
CA LEU A 679 -8.10 14.24 -32.59
C LEU A 679 -8.23 12.98 -31.75
N ASN A 680 -7.86 13.04 -30.48
CA ASN A 680 -7.98 11.91 -29.54
C ASN A 680 -9.44 11.57 -29.27
N LYS A 681 -9.77 10.26 -29.27
CA LYS A 681 -11.10 9.76 -28.95
C LYS A 681 -11.21 9.42 -27.46
N LYS A 682 -12.39 9.57 -26.88
CA LYS A 682 -12.67 9.16 -25.49
C LYS A 682 -12.42 7.66 -25.23
N SER A 683 -12.52 6.81 -26.26
CA SER A 683 -12.18 5.39 -26.17
C SER A 683 -10.71 5.13 -25.80
N GLU A 684 -9.80 6.05 -26.14
CA GLU A 684 -8.37 5.96 -25.80
C GLU A 684 -8.14 6.02 -24.28
N LEU A 685 -9.05 6.63 -23.51
CA LEU A 685 -8.99 6.66 -22.04
C LEU A 685 -9.03 5.25 -21.42
N MET A 686 -9.65 4.28 -22.13
CA MET A 686 -9.71 2.87 -21.70
C MET A 686 -8.61 2.00 -22.31
N GLY A 687 -7.63 2.61 -22.97
CA GLY A 687 -6.50 1.92 -23.60
C GLY A 687 -5.67 1.13 -22.57
N LYS A 688 -5.23 -0.08 -22.95
CA LYS A 688 -4.39 -0.96 -22.12
C LYS A 688 -2.97 -0.44 -22.01
N CYS A 689 -2.41 -0.42 -20.80
CA CYS A 689 -1.00 -0.14 -20.61
C CYS A 689 -0.15 -1.31 -21.12
N ARG A 690 0.74 -1.06 -22.09
CA ARG A 690 1.66 -2.06 -22.64
C ARG A 690 2.98 -2.15 -21.85
N HIS A 691 3.31 -1.14 -21.05
CA HIS A 691 4.59 -1.03 -20.34
C HIS A 691 4.71 -2.05 -19.20
N ARG A 692 3.59 -2.54 -18.65
CA ARG A 692 3.60 -3.55 -17.58
C ARG A 692 4.00 -4.94 -18.07
N ARG A 693 3.77 -5.26 -19.36
CA ARG A 693 3.96 -6.63 -19.90
C ARG A 693 5.36 -7.20 -19.65
N LYS A 694 6.41 -6.38 -19.75
CA LYS A 694 7.80 -6.81 -19.54
C LYS A 694 8.15 -7.13 -18.08
N PHE A 695 7.28 -6.77 -17.15
CA PHE A 695 7.44 -7.02 -15.72
C PHE A 695 6.53 -8.16 -15.22
N LEU A 696 5.73 -8.77 -16.07
CA LEU A 696 4.96 -9.96 -15.72
C LEU A 696 5.87 -11.20 -15.66
N LEU A 697 5.47 -12.17 -14.83
CA LEU A 697 6.12 -13.48 -14.72
C LEU A 697 5.98 -14.28 -16.01
#